data_909801436b9f8776ad44e30fd05831e8
#
_entry.id   909801436b9f8776ad44e30fd05831e8
#
_cell.length_a   1.000
_cell.length_b   1.000
_cell.length_c   1.000
_cell.angle_alpha   90.00
_cell.angle_beta   90.00
_cell.angle_gamma   90.00
#
_symmetry.space_group_name_H-M   'P 1'
#
loop_
_entity.id
_entity.type
_entity.pdbx_description
1 polymer ?
#
loop_
_entity_poly.entity_id
_entity_poly.type
_entity_poly.pdbx_seq_one_letter_code
_entity_poly.pdbx_strand_id
1 'polypeptide(L)'
;VKAKANPNIYQVSMGTGFELGKKKGALNVSADYAYNTNNPISSYQHYQRATTKLLYSNTFFNNKLRTNSSFDFIYGKDQRERNPDDEQTKTASEGRDIGFTLNTNGTWNINKGWLKTLRYVLSGTYMDKDSYYETVYSSATSPYSMTTTNGAVLSNFAGQHIYDANGNQITNFGPEDINHYAVYLPSSYLGHYEIDSREVNLFAKVTSSLFKASGHVNNRILIGADFRSDGNVGKGKTYDPSTPPYRSQYGHNSSFRPRNYKDIPFINQFGAYVEDNFKWSISGTHDLNIQAGVRYDHTSVVGGIFSPRVNASIDLIPNLLSLQGGYGIAAKMPSLLYLYPENAYFEYININELTNENIPESQRLFMTTTEVRQVDNSDLKIAQNHKAEVGFNLRVGKTNLNVIAYKERLKDGYVMSQTFNTFNTFIYNEYQRTENGIELSSSLPVLSTYAKPTNNLNIETKGLEFDLNIGRIDAIRTAFQINGSWMRTKSWRQGYSFYDNSEDAASARKPVAIYSQEGNASYKQQFVTTLRATHNIPRIGFVVTMTAQAIWQQSNWNTFGNDSIPVGYLALEDASVNMFPKGKYTTTQQVKDAGYGYMLNNVSHNNAIKESYSPYFCFNLNVTKEISNMLRVSFFANNMFRSYPRRESKRNPGSYIQLNNRFFFGLELSLTL
;
A
#
# COMPACT_ATOMS: atom_id res chain seq x y z
N VAL A 1 21.08 -30.69 6.28
CA VAL A 1 20.86 -29.63 7.26
C VAL A 1 19.42 -29.79 7.78
N LYS A 2 19.24 -30.26 9.01
CA LYS A 2 17.96 -30.25 9.70
C LYS A 2 17.72 -28.79 10.13
N ALA A 3 16.99 -28.04 9.35
CA ALA A 3 16.47 -26.76 9.78
C ALA A 3 15.51 -27.05 10.96
N LYS A 4 15.88 -26.63 12.16
CA LYS A 4 14.93 -26.54 13.28
C LYS A 4 13.94 -25.43 12.91
N ALA A 5 12.83 -25.81 12.28
CA ALA A 5 11.70 -24.91 12.16
C ALA A 5 11.03 -24.83 13.54
N ASN A 6 11.25 -23.75 14.24
CA ASN A 6 10.47 -23.40 15.42
C ASN A 6 9.65 -22.14 15.08
N PRO A 7 8.50 -22.25 14.41
CA PRO A 7 7.56 -21.16 14.38
C PRO A 7 6.93 -21.06 15.76
N ASN A 8 7.50 -20.22 16.62
CA ASN A 8 6.92 -19.94 17.92
C ASN A 8 5.96 -18.77 17.75
N ILE A 9 4.66 -19.08 17.68
CA ILE A 9 3.60 -18.09 17.77
C ILE A 9 2.91 -18.32 19.08
N TYR A 10 2.95 -17.33 19.95
CA TYR A 10 2.25 -17.34 21.23
C TYR A 10 1.29 -16.17 21.23
N GLN A 11 0.05 -16.45 21.59
CA GLN A 11 -0.96 -15.41 21.81
C GLN A 11 -1.69 -15.70 23.11
N VAL A 12 -1.82 -14.69 23.94
CA VAL A 12 -2.58 -14.72 25.17
C VAL A 12 -3.56 -13.55 25.15
N SER A 13 -4.84 -13.85 25.32
CA SER A 13 -5.90 -12.86 25.37
C SER A 13 -6.69 -13.04 26.66
N MET A 14 -6.93 -11.93 27.37
CA MET A 14 -7.71 -11.88 28.60
C MET A 14 -8.73 -10.78 28.51
N GLY A 15 -9.91 -11.02 29.06
CA GLY A 15 -10.95 -10.00 29.11
C GLY A 15 -11.91 -10.24 30.26
N THR A 16 -12.41 -9.15 30.83
CA THR A 16 -13.41 -9.19 31.89
C THR A 16 -14.35 -8.01 31.78
N GLY A 17 -15.55 -8.14 32.28
CA GLY A 17 -16.56 -7.09 32.31
C GLY A 17 -17.14 -6.88 33.70
N PHE A 18 -17.36 -5.64 34.07
CA PHE A 18 -17.89 -5.24 35.37
C PHE A 18 -19.10 -4.34 35.19
N GLU A 19 -20.19 -4.64 35.90
CA GLU A 19 -21.28 -3.70 36.10
C GLU A 19 -20.90 -2.73 37.22
N LEU A 20 -20.87 -1.43 36.92
CA LEU A 20 -20.48 -0.39 37.89
C LEU A 20 -21.60 -0.01 38.87
N GLY A 21 -22.65 -0.83 38.95
CA GLY A 21 -23.84 -0.65 39.79
C GLY A 21 -25.05 -0.06 39.03
N LYS A 22 -26.20 0.04 39.69
CA LYS A 22 -27.44 0.50 39.07
C LYS A 22 -27.24 1.85 38.39
N LYS A 23 -27.48 1.93 37.06
CA LYS A 23 -27.39 3.12 36.22
C LYS A 23 -25.96 3.71 36.02
N LYS A 24 -24.90 3.06 36.46
CA LYS A 24 -23.51 3.55 36.29
C LYS A 24 -22.80 2.99 35.06
N GLY A 25 -23.46 2.07 34.35
CA GLY A 25 -22.93 1.45 33.13
C GLY A 25 -22.07 0.22 33.38
N ALA A 26 -21.40 -0.23 32.32
CA ALA A 26 -20.51 -1.39 32.33
C ALA A 26 -19.12 -1.01 31.82
N LEU A 27 -18.10 -1.54 32.46
CA LEU A 27 -16.72 -1.42 32.05
C LEU A 27 -16.21 -2.80 31.60
N ASN A 28 -15.71 -2.89 30.38
CA ASN A 28 -15.00 -4.06 29.88
C ASN A 28 -13.53 -3.74 29.74
N VAL A 29 -12.68 -4.63 30.21
CA VAL A 29 -11.23 -4.55 30.10
C VAL A 29 -10.74 -5.77 29.36
N SER A 30 -9.93 -5.57 28.35
CA SER A 30 -9.27 -6.67 27.64
C SER A 30 -7.82 -6.35 27.39
N ALA A 31 -6.98 -7.37 27.41
CA ALA A 31 -5.57 -7.32 27.06
C ALA A 31 -5.24 -8.50 26.17
N ASP A 32 -4.38 -8.26 25.19
CA ASP A 32 -3.90 -9.26 24.24
C ASP A 32 -2.39 -9.09 24.11
N TYR A 33 -1.67 -10.21 24.13
CA TYR A 33 -0.24 -10.23 23.82
C TYR A 33 0.02 -11.31 22.76
N ALA A 34 0.73 -10.94 21.73
CA ALA A 34 1.16 -11.84 20.67
C ALA A 34 2.67 -11.76 20.48
N TYR A 35 3.30 -12.89 20.32
CA TYR A 35 4.70 -13.05 19.93
C TYR A 35 4.79 -13.99 18.73
N ASN A 36 5.59 -13.61 17.73
CA ASN A 36 5.77 -14.38 16.50
C ASN A 36 7.22 -14.29 16.02
N THR A 37 7.82 -15.43 15.70
CA THR A 37 9.06 -15.47 14.92
C THR A 37 8.71 -15.62 13.45
N ASN A 38 8.80 -14.53 12.68
CA ASN A 38 8.38 -14.46 11.27
C ASN A 38 9.14 -15.43 10.35
N ASN A 39 10.33 -15.83 10.74
CA ASN A 39 11.11 -16.79 9.98
C ASN A 39 11.42 -18.04 10.84
N PRO A 40 10.82 -19.19 10.53
CA PRO A 40 11.06 -20.41 11.29
C PRO A 40 12.49 -20.95 11.18
N ILE A 41 13.31 -20.42 10.25
CA ILE A 41 14.69 -20.82 10.03
C ILE A 41 15.66 -19.88 10.74
N SER A 42 15.24 -18.65 11.02
CA SER A 42 16.07 -17.62 11.65
C SER A 42 15.45 -17.18 12.97
N SER A 43 16.19 -17.35 14.06
CA SER A 43 15.82 -16.82 15.39
C SER A 43 16.00 -15.31 15.49
N TYR A 44 16.57 -14.68 14.47
CA TYR A 44 16.91 -13.25 14.44
C TYR A 44 15.78 -12.32 14.00
N GLN A 45 14.61 -12.89 13.68
CA GLN A 45 13.43 -12.11 13.32
C GLN A 45 12.29 -12.44 14.27
N HIS A 46 11.79 -11.46 14.98
CA HIS A 46 10.63 -11.61 15.85
C HIS A 46 9.75 -10.36 15.87
N TYR A 47 8.49 -10.60 16.11
CA TYR A 47 7.47 -9.59 16.26
C TYR A 47 6.73 -9.81 17.57
N GLN A 48 6.47 -8.75 18.30
CA GLN A 48 5.65 -8.78 19.50
C GLN A 48 4.66 -7.62 19.49
N ARG A 49 3.48 -7.86 20.02
CA ARG A 49 2.43 -6.87 20.14
C ARG A 49 1.68 -7.06 21.44
N ALA A 50 1.49 -5.99 22.18
CA ALA A 50 0.58 -5.93 23.30
C ALA A 50 -0.51 -4.90 23.02
N THR A 51 -1.76 -5.25 23.28
CA THR A 51 -2.89 -4.33 23.18
C THR A 51 -3.71 -4.38 24.46
N THR A 52 -4.21 -3.23 24.88
CA THR A 52 -5.15 -3.13 26.01
C THR A 52 -6.30 -2.26 25.59
N LYS A 53 -7.51 -2.68 25.90
CA LYS A 53 -8.72 -1.93 25.61
C LYS A 53 -9.57 -1.80 26.87
N LEU A 54 -9.94 -0.57 27.16
CA LEU A 54 -10.97 -0.22 28.15
C LEU A 54 -12.20 0.22 27.38
N LEU A 55 -13.34 -0.42 27.60
CA LEU A 55 -14.60 -0.06 26.97
C LEU A 55 -15.63 0.24 28.04
N TYR A 56 -16.05 1.49 28.12
CA TYR A 56 -17.15 1.93 28.98
C TYR A 56 -18.43 2.10 28.18
N SER A 57 -19.49 1.43 28.60
CA SER A 57 -20.82 1.51 27.99
C SER A 57 -21.83 2.01 29.01
N ASN A 58 -22.63 3.00 28.63
CA ASN A 58 -23.68 3.49 29.53
C ASN A 58 -24.90 4.02 28.75
N THR A 59 -25.99 4.19 29.48
CA THR A 59 -27.22 4.79 28.98
C THR A 59 -27.64 5.96 29.86
N PHE A 60 -28.01 7.07 29.25
CA PHE A 60 -28.40 8.31 29.91
C PHE A 60 -29.82 8.73 29.50
N PHE A 61 -30.39 9.68 30.22
CA PHE A 61 -31.71 10.29 29.91
C PHE A 61 -32.83 9.23 29.77
N ASN A 62 -33.00 8.37 30.78
CA ASN A 62 -33.96 7.27 30.77
C ASN A 62 -33.81 6.35 29.54
N ASN A 63 -32.56 5.90 29.28
CA ASN A 63 -32.15 5.01 28.20
C ASN A 63 -32.32 5.62 26.78
N LYS A 64 -32.55 6.93 26.66
CA LYS A 64 -32.64 7.57 25.35
C LYS A 64 -31.29 7.74 24.67
N LEU A 65 -30.23 8.01 25.41
CA LEU A 65 -28.88 8.13 24.89
C LEU A 65 -28.05 6.90 25.33
N ARG A 66 -27.62 6.12 24.38
CA ARG A 66 -26.65 5.01 24.59
C ARG A 66 -25.27 5.47 24.11
N THR A 67 -24.26 5.29 24.95
CA THR A 67 -22.89 5.70 24.63
C THR A 67 -21.94 4.54 24.87
N ASN A 68 -20.92 4.45 24.01
CA ASN A 68 -19.77 3.57 24.18
C ASN A 68 -18.53 4.43 24.02
N SER A 69 -17.64 4.38 25.02
CA SER A 69 -16.36 5.08 24.96
C SER A 69 -15.25 4.06 25.19
N SER A 70 -14.28 4.02 24.29
CA SER A 70 -13.13 3.14 24.45
C SER A 70 -11.84 3.93 24.48
N PHE A 71 -10.92 3.45 25.29
CA PHE A 71 -9.52 3.80 25.27
C PHE A 71 -8.74 2.55 24.89
N ASP A 72 -8.04 2.61 23.77
CA ASP A 72 -7.25 1.52 23.23
C ASP A 72 -5.77 1.92 23.31
N PHE A 73 -4.93 1.07 23.87
CA PHE A 73 -3.48 1.18 23.87
C PHE A 73 -2.89 0.05 23.03
N ILE A 74 -1.88 0.37 22.22
CA ILE A 74 -1.12 -0.59 21.42
C ILE A 74 0.37 -0.35 21.62
N TYR A 75 1.09 -1.44 21.78
CA TYR A 75 2.54 -1.51 21.69
C TYR A 75 2.90 -2.60 20.69
N GLY A 76 3.72 -2.28 19.72
CA GLY A 76 4.27 -3.21 18.74
C GLY A 76 5.78 -3.08 18.65
N LYS A 77 6.47 -4.21 18.45
CA LYS A 77 7.90 -4.22 18.14
C LYS A 77 8.18 -5.30 17.11
N ASP A 78 8.74 -4.91 15.98
CA ASP A 78 9.26 -5.81 14.95
C ASP A 78 10.78 -5.66 14.91
N GLN A 79 11.51 -6.75 15.05
CA GLN A 79 12.95 -6.72 15.15
C GLN A 79 13.57 -7.78 14.24
N ARG A 80 14.58 -7.34 13.50
CA ARG A 80 15.48 -8.21 12.74
C ARG A 80 16.90 -7.88 13.17
N GLU A 81 17.57 -8.86 13.74
CA GLU A 81 18.98 -8.75 14.17
C GLU A 81 19.89 -9.29 13.06
N ARG A 82 21.14 -8.81 13.03
CA ARG A 82 22.17 -9.41 12.19
C ARG A 82 22.57 -10.76 12.76
N ASN A 83 22.69 -11.77 11.90
CA ASN A 83 23.27 -13.04 12.31
C ASN A 83 24.81 -12.93 12.25
N PRO A 84 25.51 -12.99 13.39
CA PRO A 84 26.95 -12.89 13.41
C PRO A 84 27.67 -14.04 12.69
N ASP A 85 26.99 -15.19 12.53
CA ASP A 85 27.54 -16.38 11.88
C ASP A 85 27.24 -16.43 10.38
N ASP A 86 26.59 -15.41 9.83
CA ASP A 86 26.19 -15.36 8.42
C ASP A 86 26.62 -14.04 7.78
N GLU A 87 27.70 -14.07 7.01
CA GLU A 87 28.21 -12.90 6.29
C GLU A 87 27.23 -12.30 5.28
N GLN A 88 26.22 -13.07 4.85
CA GLN A 88 25.17 -12.58 3.95
C GLN A 88 24.11 -11.76 4.70
N THR A 89 24.00 -11.92 6.02
CA THR A 89 23.03 -11.18 6.84
C THR A 89 23.62 -9.86 7.31
N LYS A 90 23.73 -8.91 6.40
CA LYS A 90 24.33 -7.58 6.65
C LYS A 90 23.38 -6.55 7.24
N THR A 91 22.09 -6.87 7.31
CA THR A 91 21.02 -5.91 7.62
C THR A 91 20.42 -6.17 8.99
N ALA A 92 20.25 -5.12 9.79
CA ALA A 92 19.39 -5.13 10.96
C ALA A 92 18.30 -4.08 10.82
N SER A 93 17.17 -4.31 11.44
CA SER A 93 16.07 -3.35 11.49
C SER A 93 15.24 -3.53 12.75
N GLU A 94 14.73 -2.44 13.26
CA GLU A 94 13.77 -2.42 14.37
C GLU A 94 12.65 -1.43 14.04
N GLY A 95 11.41 -1.86 14.25
CA GLY A 95 10.23 -1.01 14.24
C GLY A 95 9.57 -1.07 15.61
N ARG A 96 9.22 0.08 16.19
CA ARG A 96 8.49 0.19 17.44
C ARG A 96 7.29 1.09 17.25
N ASP A 97 6.11 0.61 17.63
CA ASP A 97 4.85 1.34 17.59
C ASP A 97 4.29 1.48 19.01
N ILE A 98 4.00 2.70 19.44
CA ILE A 98 3.25 2.98 20.66
C ILE A 98 2.07 3.86 20.28
N GLY A 99 0.85 3.39 20.56
CA GLY A 99 -0.34 4.11 20.13
C GLY A 99 -1.45 4.17 21.17
N PHE A 100 -2.22 5.26 21.08
CA PHE A 100 -3.42 5.49 21.86
C PHE A 100 -4.55 5.88 20.94
N THR A 101 -5.71 5.24 21.13
CA THR A 101 -6.94 5.63 20.46
C THR A 101 -8.02 5.88 21.49
N LEU A 102 -8.57 7.08 21.48
CA LEU A 102 -9.80 7.41 22.20
C LEU A 102 -10.94 7.43 21.20
N ASN A 103 -11.96 6.63 21.44
CA ASN A 103 -13.15 6.59 20.60
C ASN A 103 -14.39 6.73 21.49
N THR A 104 -15.32 7.60 21.13
CA THR A 104 -16.63 7.65 21.74
C THR A 104 -17.69 7.71 20.66
N ASN A 105 -18.72 6.89 20.82
CA ASN A 105 -19.87 6.89 19.93
C ASN A 105 -21.15 6.79 20.74
N GLY A 106 -22.21 7.36 20.20
CA GLY A 106 -23.49 7.30 20.85
C GLY A 106 -24.66 7.37 19.89
N THR A 107 -25.78 6.85 20.36
CA THR A 107 -27.06 6.91 19.67
C THR A 107 -28.09 7.52 20.60
N TRP A 108 -28.62 8.67 20.21
CA TRP A 108 -29.70 9.34 20.90
C TRP A 108 -31.05 9.04 20.23
N ASN A 109 -31.93 8.33 20.93
CA ASN A 109 -33.28 7.99 20.49
C ASN A 109 -34.20 9.17 20.78
N ILE A 110 -34.39 10.08 19.83
CA ILE A 110 -35.17 11.29 19.96
C ILE A 110 -36.67 10.99 19.82
N ASN A 111 -37.02 10.20 18.81
CA ASN A 111 -38.40 9.74 18.51
C ASN A 111 -39.44 10.88 18.47
N LYS A 112 -39.07 12.04 17.90
CA LYS A 112 -39.98 13.21 17.76
C LYS A 112 -40.30 13.37 16.27
N GLY A 113 -41.57 13.13 15.92
CA GLY A 113 -42.04 13.19 14.54
C GLY A 113 -41.24 12.21 13.63
N TRP A 114 -40.69 12.73 12.54
CA TRP A 114 -39.88 11.95 11.62
C TRP A 114 -38.50 11.66 12.17
N LEU A 115 -37.92 12.53 12.99
CA LEU A 115 -36.60 12.36 13.58
C LEU A 115 -36.62 11.25 14.62
N LYS A 116 -35.92 10.15 14.31
CA LYS A 116 -35.86 8.97 15.17
C LYS A 116 -34.58 8.92 16.00
N THR A 117 -33.43 9.07 15.37
CA THR A 117 -32.15 8.95 16.07
C THR A 117 -31.16 10.01 15.57
N LEU A 118 -30.32 10.45 16.50
CA LEU A 118 -29.06 11.13 16.21
C LEU A 118 -27.92 10.25 16.67
N ARG A 119 -26.95 9.97 15.79
CA ARG A 119 -25.75 9.24 16.11
C ARG A 119 -24.53 10.12 15.98
N TYR A 120 -23.59 9.98 16.88
CA TYR A 120 -22.28 10.61 16.77
C TYR A 120 -21.15 9.59 16.92
N VAL A 121 -20.02 9.90 16.31
CA VAL A 121 -18.75 9.20 16.51
C VAL A 121 -17.67 10.27 16.59
N LEU A 122 -16.86 10.20 17.64
CA LEU A 122 -15.65 11.01 17.81
C LEU A 122 -14.49 10.06 18.05
N SER A 123 -13.41 10.23 17.35
CA SER A 123 -12.20 9.42 17.51
C SER A 123 -10.96 10.28 17.38
N GLY A 124 -9.99 10.02 18.25
CA GLY A 124 -8.65 10.59 18.19
C GLY A 124 -7.62 9.48 18.35
N THR A 125 -6.66 9.40 17.43
CA THR A 125 -5.57 8.45 17.48
C THR A 125 -4.25 9.19 17.45
N TYR A 126 -3.36 8.82 18.34
CA TYR A 126 -1.95 9.20 18.31
C TYR A 126 -1.12 7.93 18.22
N MET A 127 -0.17 7.89 17.28
CA MET A 127 0.70 6.75 17.06
C MET A 127 2.14 7.23 16.92
N ASP A 128 2.98 6.86 17.86
CA ASP A 128 4.42 7.08 17.84
C ASP A 128 5.08 5.83 17.24
N LYS A 129 5.68 5.99 16.07
CA LYS A 129 6.32 4.93 15.31
C LYS A 129 7.76 5.28 15.06
N ASP A 130 8.65 4.55 15.70
CA ASP A 130 10.08 4.63 15.44
C ASP A 130 10.52 3.47 14.58
N SER A 131 11.29 3.76 13.55
CA SER A 131 11.93 2.73 12.73
C SER A 131 13.43 2.99 12.67
N TYR A 132 14.21 1.95 12.90
CA TYR A 132 15.65 1.93 12.75
C TYR A 132 16.03 0.91 11.69
N TYR A 133 16.93 1.30 10.81
CA TYR A 133 17.44 0.43 9.76
C TYR A 133 18.94 0.62 9.63
N GLU A 134 19.71 -0.47 9.62
CA GLU A 134 21.14 -0.46 9.35
C GLU A 134 21.57 -1.57 8.40
N THR A 135 22.64 -1.32 7.66
CA THR A 135 23.29 -2.35 6.85
C THR A 135 24.78 -2.08 6.67
N VAL A 136 25.55 -3.14 6.55
CA VAL A 136 26.99 -3.04 6.22
C VAL A 136 27.11 -2.79 4.72
N TYR A 137 27.69 -1.66 4.35
CA TYR A 137 28.07 -1.33 2.99
C TYR A 137 29.52 -1.68 2.77
N SER A 138 29.79 -2.49 1.76
CA SER A 138 31.13 -2.81 1.24
C SER A 138 31.24 -2.26 -0.17
N SER A 139 32.36 -1.69 -0.53
CA SER A 139 32.59 -1.00 -1.80
C SER A 139 32.04 0.43 -1.90
N ALA A 140 31.82 1.08 -0.77
CA ALA A 140 31.62 2.53 -0.74
C ALA A 140 32.98 3.21 -0.99
N THR A 141 33.24 3.58 -2.22
CA THR A 141 34.55 4.12 -2.62
C THR A 141 34.51 5.57 -3.03
N SER A 142 33.34 6.19 -2.96
CA SER A 142 33.15 7.53 -3.46
C SER A 142 32.56 8.45 -2.42
N PRO A 143 33.04 9.68 -2.30
CA PRO A 143 32.39 10.70 -1.52
C PRO A 143 31.02 11.04 -2.15
N TYR A 144 30.15 11.63 -1.34
CA TYR A 144 28.82 12.03 -1.79
C TYR A 144 28.46 13.38 -1.15
N SER A 145 27.58 14.09 -1.83
CA SER A 145 27.01 15.33 -1.32
C SER A 145 25.76 15.07 -0.49
N MET A 146 25.63 15.80 0.62
CA MET A 146 24.43 15.84 1.44
C MET A 146 23.61 17.12 1.24
N THR A 147 24.02 17.97 0.29
CA THR A 147 23.37 19.26 0.10
C THR A 147 21.90 19.09 -0.27
N THR A 148 21.05 19.95 0.29
CA THR A 148 19.61 20.05 0.02
C THR A 148 19.29 21.23 -0.87
N THR A 149 20.30 21.95 -1.37
CA THR A 149 20.19 23.11 -2.27
C THR A 149 21.01 22.88 -3.53
N ASN A 150 20.67 23.62 -4.58
CA ASN A 150 21.45 23.63 -5.81
C ASN A 150 22.86 24.16 -5.54
N GLY A 151 23.86 23.48 -6.07
CA GLY A 151 25.25 23.94 -5.92
C GLY A 151 26.29 22.86 -6.10
N ALA A 152 27.53 23.28 -6.20
CA ALA A 152 28.69 22.42 -6.24
C ALA A 152 29.40 22.38 -4.88
N VAL A 153 29.89 21.21 -4.49
CA VAL A 153 30.68 21.01 -3.29
C VAL A 153 31.97 20.33 -3.64
N LEU A 154 33.04 20.70 -2.94
CA LEU A 154 34.40 20.21 -3.17
C LEU A 154 34.96 19.61 -1.87
N SER A 155 35.64 18.51 -1.96
CA SER A 155 36.41 17.93 -0.88
C SER A 155 37.76 17.39 -1.36
N ASN A 156 38.71 17.26 -0.44
CA ASN A 156 39.92 16.50 -0.69
C ASN A 156 39.76 15.03 -0.27
N PHE A 157 40.79 14.26 -0.47
CA PHE A 157 40.83 12.86 -0.05
C PHE A 157 40.50 12.70 1.44
N ALA A 158 39.66 11.72 1.74
CA ALA A 158 39.18 11.39 3.09
C ALA A 158 38.36 12.48 3.79
N GLY A 159 37.93 13.53 3.08
CA GLY A 159 37.14 14.62 3.67
C GLY A 159 37.89 15.44 4.75
N GLN A 160 39.21 15.35 4.79
CA GLN A 160 40.03 16.09 5.79
C GLN A 160 39.99 17.59 5.56
N HIS A 161 39.84 18.02 4.31
CA HIS A 161 39.68 19.42 3.97
C HIS A 161 38.46 19.57 3.06
N ILE A 162 37.53 20.40 3.48
CA ILE A 162 36.28 20.65 2.78
C ILE A 162 36.27 22.08 2.28
N TYR A 163 35.84 22.27 1.04
CA TYR A 163 35.83 23.56 0.37
C TYR A 163 34.41 23.89 -0.10
N ASP A 164 34.07 25.17 -0.04
CA ASP A 164 32.82 25.66 -0.64
C ASP A 164 32.90 25.68 -2.18
N ALA A 165 31.81 26.02 -2.85
CA ALA A 165 31.73 26.12 -4.31
C ALA A 165 32.65 27.19 -4.90
N ASN A 166 33.17 28.12 -4.08
CA ASN A 166 34.09 29.16 -4.49
C ASN A 166 35.56 28.79 -4.24
N GLY A 167 35.84 27.60 -3.72
CA GLY A 167 37.17 27.12 -3.42
C GLY A 167 37.72 27.57 -2.07
N ASN A 168 36.91 28.13 -1.16
CA ASN A 168 37.35 28.53 0.16
C ASN A 168 37.29 27.31 1.11
N GLN A 169 38.37 27.07 1.83
CA GLN A 169 38.40 25.99 2.82
C GLN A 169 37.48 26.31 3.98
N ILE A 170 36.69 25.36 4.40
CA ILE A 170 35.80 25.46 5.55
C ILE A 170 36.48 24.80 6.72
N THR A 171 36.81 25.62 7.72
CA THR A 171 37.61 25.22 8.90
C THR A 171 36.74 24.88 10.10
N ASN A 172 35.51 25.38 10.18
CA ASN A 172 34.58 25.14 11.28
C ASN A 172 33.40 24.33 10.74
N PHE A 173 33.49 23.04 10.89
CA PHE A 173 32.51 22.07 10.39
C PHE A 173 31.64 21.59 11.54
N GLY A 174 30.37 22.00 11.54
CA GLY A 174 29.38 21.51 12.49
C GLY A 174 28.44 20.45 11.83
N PRO A 175 27.65 19.72 12.62
CA PRO A 175 26.67 18.77 12.09
C PRO A 175 25.68 19.38 11.09
N GLU A 176 25.40 20.69 11.22
CA GLU A 176 24.51 21.42 10.33
C GLU A 176 25.15 21.72 8.97
N ASP A 177 26.46 21.80 8.91
CA ASP A 177 27.22 22.15 7.73
C ASP A 177 27.40 20.95 6.80
N ILE A 178 27.24 19.76 7.28
CA ILE A 178 27.38 18.49 6.53
C ILE A 178 26.46 18.42 5.30
N ASN A 179 25.33 19.10 5.35
CA ASN A 179 24.39 19.20 4.22
C ASN A 179 24.94 20.03 3.06
N HIS A 180 26.07 20.69 3.23
CA HIS A 180 26.68 21.59 2.24
C HIS A 180 27.97 21.02 1.65
N TYR A 181 28.44 19.86 2.12
CA TYR A 181 29.76 19.34 1.74
C TYR A 181 29.71 17.91 1.23
N ALA A 182 30.69 17.56 0.38
CA ALA A 182 30.92 16.17 0.01
C ALA A 182 31.65 15.44 1.15
N VAL A 183 31.15 14.29 1.53
CA VAL A 183 31.72 13.45 2.58
C VAL A 183 32.37 12.23 1.96
N TYR A 184 33.63 11.98 2.33
CA TYR A 184 34.33 10.75 1.92
C TYR A 184 33.94 9.59 2.82
N LEU A 185 33.49 8.51 2.24
CA LEU A 185 33.13 7.29 2.98
C LEU A 185 34.27 6.26 2.92
N PRO A 186 34.50 5.52 4.01
CA PRO A 186 35.41 4.38 3.98
C PRO A 186 34.91 3.29 3.04
N SER A 187 35.81 2.43 2.57
CA SER A 187 35.50 1.33 1.65
C SER A 187 34.45 0.36 2.20
N SER A 188 34.33 0.27 3.53
CA SER A 188 33.29 -0.46 4.22
C SER A 188 32.87 0.30 5.46
N TYR A 189 31.56 0.44 5.67
CA TYR A 189 31.00 1.08 6.85
C TYR A 189 29.61 0.55 7.17
N LEU A 190 29.14 0.80 8.39
CA LEU A 190 27.80 0.51 8.85
C LEU A 190 26.94 1.78 8.66
N GLY A 191 26.16 1.80 7.58
CA GLY A 191 25.21 2.89 7.35
C GLY A 191 23.87 2.62 8.00
N HIS A 192 23.27 3.64 8.61
CA HIS A 192 21.97 3.54 9.26
C HIS A 192 21.11 4.78 9.04
N TYR A 193 19.80 4.63 9.28
CA TYR A 193 18.85 5.73 9.35
C TYR A 193 17.72 5.43 10.34
N GLU A 194 17.10 6.46 10.80
CA GLU A 194 15.94 6.42 11.68
C GLU A 194 14.76 7.16 11.06
N ILE A 195 13.55 6.70 11.37
CA ILE A 195 12.30 7.39 11.04
C ILE A 195 11.49 7.54 12.33
N ASP A 196 11.36 8.80 12.80
CA ASP A 196 10.46 9.19 13.87
C ASP A 196 9.15 9.70 13.22
N SER A 197 8.10 8.89 13.30
CA SER A 197 6.79 9.18 12.74
C SER A 197 5.76 9.25 13.86
N ARG A 198 5.17 10.43 14.08
CA ARG A 198 4.14 10.66 15.10
C ARG A 198 2.84 11.04 14.43
N GLU A 199 2.06 10.02 14.11
CA GLU A 199 0.80 10.17 13.39
C GLU A 199 -0.31 10.65 14.32
N VAL A 200 -1.06 11.66 13.86
CA VAL A 200 -2.26 12.18 14.53
C VAL A 200 -3.42 12.06 13.59
N ASN A 201 -4.49 11.37 14.04
CA ASN A 201 -5.71 11.22 13.28
C ASN A 201 -6.89 11.65 14.13
N LEU A 202 -7.69 12.58 13.63
CA LEU A 202 -8.92 13.06 14.27
C LEU A 202 -10.09 12.76 13.37
N PHE A 203 -11.18 12.25 13.93
CA PHE A 203 -12.41 11.95 13.21
C PHE A 203 -13.63 12.33 14.02
N ALA A 204 -14.57 13.02 13.38
CA ALA A 204 -15.86 13.35 13.94
C ALA A 204 -16.95 13.07 12.90
N LYS A 205 -18.05 12.44 13.32
CA LYS A 205 -19.20 12.15 12.45
C LYS A 205 -20.50 12.32 13.19
N VAL A 206 -21.49 12.91 12.53
CA VAL A 206 -22.87 13.00 12.99
C VAL A 206 -23.79 12.46 11.91
N THR A 207 -24.79 11.65 12.30
CA THR A 207 -25.80 11.10 11.40
C THR A 207 -27.17 11.19 12.03
N SER A 208 -28.11 11.77 11.33
CA SER A 208 -29.52 11.85 11.67
C SER A 208 -30.33 10.82 10.90
N SER A 209 -31.23 10.10 11.55
CA SER A 209 -32.15 9.16 10.90
C SER A 209 -33.57 9.67 10.99
N LEU A 210 -34.17 9.93 9.85
CA LEU A 210 -35.58 10.26 9.68
C LEU A 210 -36.32 9.01 9.21
N PHE A 211 -37.51 8.76 9.78
CA PHE A 211 -38.31 7.61 9.38
C PHE A 211 -39.79 7.98 9.28
N LYS A 212 -40.41 7.57 8.17
CA LYS A 212 -41.85 7.67 7.97
C LYS A 212 -42.37 6.38 7.34
N ALA A 213 -43.42 5.84 7.92
CA ALA A 213 -44.21 4.76 7.36
C ALA A 213 -45.56 5.29 6.92
N SER A 214 -46.05 4.88 5.74
CA SER A 214 -47.39 5.26 5.23
C SER A 214 -47.91 4.11 4.37
N GLY A 215 -48.91 3.39 4.90
CA GLY A 215 -49.46 2.20 4.22
C GLY A 215 -48.39 1.13 3.94
N HIS A 216 -48.20 0.83 2.68
CA HIS A 216 -47.23 -0.18 2.19
C HIS A 216 -45.83 0.38 1.97
N VAL A 217 -45.60 1.66 2.25
CA VAL A 217 -44.32 2.35 2.02
C VAL A 217 -43.64 2.71 3.32
N ASN A 218 -42.36 2.32 3.47
CA ASN A 218 -41.50 2.74 4.56
C ASN A 218 -40.31 3.51 3.96
N ASN A 219 -40.05 4.67 4.52
CA ASN A 219 -38.96 5.55 4.11
C ASN A 219 -38.03 5.84 5.27
N ARG A 220 -36.73 5.61 5.09
CA ARG A 220 -35.70 5.97 6.08
C ARG A 220 -34.63 6.81 5.40
N ILE A 221 -34.64 8.10 5.71
CA ILE A 221 -33.64 9.04 5.20
C ILE A 221 -32.55 9.20 6.26
N LEU A 222 -31.31 9.04 5.82
CA LEU A 222 -30.10 9.31 6.60
C LEU A 222 -29.44 10.58 6.06
N ILE A 223 -29.17 11.53 6.95
CA ILE A 223 -28.43 12.75 6.65
C ILE A 223 -27.26 12.80 7.60
N GLY A 224 -26.06 12.97 7.07
CA GLY A 224 -24.88 13.00 7.91
C GLY A 224 -23.77 13.88 7.37
N ALA A 225 -22.89 14.26 8.29
CA ALA A 225 -21.64 14.95 7.99
C ALA A 225 -20.51 14.34 8.81
N ASP A 226 -19.32 14.40 8.27
CA ASP A 226 -18.11 13.99 8.97
C ASP A 226 -16.94 14.91 8.64
N PHE A 227 -15.99 14.93 9.57
CA PHE A 227 -14.72 15.62 9.45
C PHE A 227 -13.61 14.68 9.83
N ARG A 228 -12.52 14.73 9.08
CA ARG A 228 -11.30 14.00 9.33
C ARG A 228 -10.09 14.91 9.15
N SER A 229 -9.10 14.76 10.03
CA SER A 229 -7.82 15.45 9.96
C SER A 229 -6.70 14.44 10.21
N ASP A 230 -5.80 14.31 9.25
CA ASP A 230 -4.66 13.38 9.30
C ASP A 230 -3.36 14.16 9.13
N GLY A 231 -2.38 13.91 9.99
CA GLY A 231 -1.09 14.55 9.94
C GLY A 231 0.00 13.79 10.68
N ASN A 232 1.21 14.33 10.65
CA ASN A 232 2.36 13.76 11.31
C ASN A 232 3.18 14.87 11.96
N VAL A 233 3.52 14.71 13.24
CA VAL A 233 4.30 15.68 14.03
C VAL A 233 5.69 15.15 14.41
N GLY A 234 6.12 14.05 13.81
CA GLY A 234 7.42 13.43 14.02
C GLY A 234 8.57 14.17 13.33
N LYS A 235 9.79 13.87 13.75
CA LYS A 235 11.02 14.42 13.13
C LYS A 235 11.26 13.85 11.71
N GLY A 236 10.60 12.73 11.36
CA GLY A 236 10.73 12.09 10.07
C GLY A 236 12.05 11.34 9.89
N LYS A 237 12.62 11.40 8.69
CA LYS A 237 13.85 10.69 8.35
C LYS A 237 15.08 11.45 8.87
N THR A 238 15.88 10.77 9.66
CA THR A 238 17.15 11.28 10.19
C THR A 238 18.24 10.21 10.07
N TYR A 239 19.48 10.61 9.98
CA TYR A 239 20.66 9.73 10.00
C TYR A 239 21.94 10.50 10.35
N ASP A 240 22.96 9.76 10.75
CA ASP A 240 24.29 10.30 10.94
C ASP A 240 24.94 10.53 9.57
N PRO A 241 25.28 11.76 9.22
CA PRO A 241 25.90 12.07 7.94
C PRO A 241 27.28 11.42 7.72
N SER A 242 27.97 11.02 8.76
CA SER A 242 29.25 10.29 8.65
C SER A 242 29.06 8.81 8.27
N THR A 243 27.86 8.27 8.47
CA THR A 243 27.49 6.88 8.16
C THR A 243 26.13 6.79 7.47
N PRO A 244 25.95 7.51 6.34
CA PRO A 244 24.65 7.63 5.69
C PRO A 244 24.17 6.29 5.14
N PRO A 245 22.87 6.13 4.91
CA PRO A 245 22.36 5.01 4.15
C PRO A 245 22.88 5.07 2.70
N TYR A 246 23.06 3.90 2.08
CA TYR A 246 23.54 3.80 0.72
C TYR A 246 22.66 4.57 -0.26
N ARG A 247 23.33 5.26 -1.18
CA ARG A 247 22.70 5.96 -2.31
C ARG A 247 23.41 5.55 -3.59
N SER A 248 22.62 5.29 -4.63
CA SER A 248 23.17 5.17 -5.96
C SER A 248 23.74 6.54 -6.39
N GLN A 249 24.96 6.56 -6.84
CA GLN A 249 25.58 7.78 -7.41
C GLN A 249 24.96 8.18 -8.73
N TYR A 250 24.40 7.20 -9.43
CA TYR A 250 23.86 7.31 -10.75
C TYR A 250 22.35 7.09 -10.65
N GLY A 251 21.58 7.98 -10.39
CA GLY A 251 20.22 7.59 -10.38
C GLY A 251 19.24 8.68 -10.09
N HIS A 252 18.19 8.56 -10.78
CA HIS A 252 16.99 9.33 -10.64
C HIS A 252 16.40 9.10 -9.27
N ASN A 253 16.07 10.16 -8.56
CA ASN A 253 15.42 10.10 -7.25
C ASN A 253 16.18 9.35 -6.15
N SER A 254 17.47 9.24 -6.22
CA SER A 254 18.23 8.68 -5.11
C SER A 254 18.36 9.68 -3.95
N SER A 255 17.23 10.17 -3.51
CA SER A 255 17.17 11.22 -2.53
C SER A 255 17.01 10.65 -1.13
N PHE A 256 18.03 9.99 -0.61
CA PHE A 256 18.04 9.77 0.82
C PHE A 256 18.50 11.08 1.48
N ARG A 257 17.55 12.00 1.72
CA ARG A 257 17.75 13.25 2.45
C ARG A 257 16.96 13.22 3.75
N PRO A 258 17.43 13.85 4.81
CA PRO A 258 16.61 14.11 5.98
C PRO A 258 15.31 14.79 5.58
N ARG A 259 14.19 14.36 6.17
CA ARG A 259 12.88 14.96 5.92
C ARG A 259 12.09 15.02 7.21
N ASN A 260 11.74 16.23 7.61
CA ASN A 260 10.96 16.47 8.80
C ASN A 260 9.47 16.32 8.48
N TYR A 261 8.77 15.38 9.14
CA TYR A 261 7.37 15.12 8.85
C TYR A 261 6.43 16.18 9.41
N LYS A 262 6.82 16.89 10.48
CA LYS A 262 6.03 18.00 11.04
C LYS A 262 5.89 19.20 10.07
N ASP A 263 6.75 19.30 9.05
CA ASP A 263 6.69 20.34 8.03
C ASP A 263 5.64 20.02 6.94
N ILE A 264 5.09 18.80 6.94
CA ILE A 264 4.03 18.39 6.03
C ILE A 264 2.68 18.84 6.61
N PRO A 265 1.89 19.65 5.87
CA PRO A 265 0.58 20.10 6.35
C PRO A 265 -0.39 18.96 6.63
N PHE A 266 -1.25 19.14 7.63
CA PHE A 266 -2.36 18.21 7.87
C PHE A 266 -3.34 18.21 6.69
N ILE A 267 -3.81 17.02 6.31
CA ILE A 267 -4.92 16.89 5.36
C ILE A 267 -6.24 16.93 6.14
N ASN A 268 -7.06 17.90 5.79
CA ASN A 268 -8.41 18.03 6.33
C ASN A 268 -9.41 17.57 5.27
N GLN A 269 -10.32 16.71 5.66
CA GLN A 269 -11.41 16.22 4.82
C GLN A 269 -12.74 16.50 5.50
N PHE A 270 -13.67 17.06 4.75
CA PHE A 270 -15.07 17.23 5.14
C PHE A 270 -15.95 16.40 4.21
N GLY A 271 -16.88 15.64 4.79
CA GLY A 271 -17.86 14.84 4.06
C GLY A 271 -19.28 15.17 4.48
N ALA A 272 -20.20 15.23 3.53
CA ALA A 272 -21.64 15.34 3.79
C ALA A 272 -22.38 14.36 2.88
N TYR A 273 -23.46 13.76 3.39
CA TYR A 273 -24.23 12.79 2.61
C TYR A 273 -25.72 12.79 2.98
N VAL A 274 -26.49 12.39 1.99
CA VAL A 274 -27.89 12.03 2.15
C VAL A 274 -28.13 10.68 1.48
N GLU A 275 -28.89 9.82 2.14
CA GLU A 275 -29.26 8.49 1.66
C GLU A 275 -30.69 8.19 2.03
N ASP A 276 -31.47 7.66 1.11
CA ASP A 276 -32.81 7.16 1.32
C ASP A 276 -32.85 5.64 1.19
N ASN A 277 -33.44 5.00 2.18
CA ASN A 277 -33.77 3.58 2.18
C ASN A 277 -35.30 3.48 2.05
N PHE A 278 -35.73 3.31 0.80
CA PHE A 278 -37.13 3.17 0.42
C PHE A 278 -37.49 1.69 0.37
N LYS A 279 -38.53 1.29 1.10
CA LYS A 279 -39.13 -0.03 1.06
C LYS A 279 -40.60 0.08 0.68
N TRP A 280 -40.98 -0.64 -0.37
CA TRP A 280 -42.36 -0.73 -0.84
C TRP A 280 -42.82 -2.19 -0.85
N SER A 281 -43.80 -2.52 -0.02
CA SER A 281 -44.49 -3.80 -0.04
C SER A 281 -45.58 -3.74 -1.10
N ILE A 282 -45.25 -4.21 -2.32
CA ILE A 282 -46.12 -4.16 -3.53
C ILE A 282 -47.38 -4.99 -3.30
N SER A 283 -47.22 -6.15 -2.69
CA SER A 283 -48.30 -7.00 -2.20
C SER A 283 -47.82 -7.57 -0.85
N GLY A 284 -48.65 -8.15 -0.04
CA GLY A 284 -48.28 -8.60 1.31
C GLY A 284 -47.04 -9.55 1.37
N THR A 285 -46.51 -9.95 0.22
CA THR A 285 -45.41 -10.93 0.07
C THR A 285 -44.26 -10.46 -0.85
N HIS A 286 -44.45 -9.40 -1.63
CA HIS A 286 -43.44 -8.89 -2.58
C HIS A 286 -42.91 -7.55 -2.08
N ASP A 287 -41.65 -7.50 -1.71
CA ASP A 287 -40.98 -6.28 -1.28
C ASP A 287 -40.00 -5.75 -2.35
N LEU A 288 -40.12 -4.47 -2.66
CA LEU A 288 -39.12 -3.70 -3.40
C LEU A 288 -38.35 -2.84 -2.40
N ASN A 289 -37.03 -3.01 -2.35
CA ASN A 289 -36.16 -2.16 -1.54
C ASN A 289 -35.24 -1.40 -2.47
N ILE A 290 -35.16 -0.07 -2.30
CA ILE A 290 -34.24 0.81 -3.03
C ILE A 290 -33.46 1.61 -2.00
N GLN A 291 -32.12 1.57 -2.08
CA GLN A 291 -31.23 2.41 -1.32
C GLN A 291 -30.50 3.33 -2.29
N ALA A 292 -30.78 4.61 -2.23
CA ALA A 292 -30.17 5.61 -3.09
C ALA A 292 -29.56 6.73 -2.23
N GLY A 293 -28.38 7.18 -2.61
CA GLY A 293 -27.73 8.25 -1.86
C GLY A 293 -26.64 8.94 -2.66
N VAL A 294 -26.26 10.11 -2.17
CA VAL A 294 -25.14 10.88 -2.67
C VAL A 294 -24.31 11.38 -1.50
N ARG A 295 -23.01 11.29 -1.67
CA ARG A 295 -22.01 11.84 -0.75
C ARG A 295 -21.16 12.86 -1.49
N TYR A 296 -20.86 13.97 -0.84
CA TYR A 296 -19.85 14.93 -1.26
C TYR A 296 -18.69 14.88 -0.27
N ASP A 297 -17.49 14.75 -0.77
CA ASP A 297 -16.24 14.81 -0.01
C ASP A 297 -15.38 15.95 -0.54
N HIS A 298 -14.83 16.75 0.37
CA HIS A 298 -13.89 17.82 0.07
C HIS A 298 -12.64 17.67 0.90
N THR A 299 -11.47 17.80 0.26
CA THR A 299 -10.17 17.81 0.94
C THR A 299 -9.47 19.15 0.78
N SER A 300 -8.64 19.50 1.74
CA SER A 300 -7.92 20.78 1.75
C SER A 300 -6.95 20.97 0.58
N VAL A 301 -6.60 19.91 -0.18
CA VAL A 301 -5.55 19.95 -1.21
C VAL A 301 -6.10 19.68 -2.62
N VAL A 302 -6.87 18.61 -2.81
CA VAL A 302 -7.29 18.16 -4.16
C VAL A 302 -8.75 18.50 -4.50
N GLY A 303 -9.41 19.30 -3.63
CA GLY A 303 -10.78 19.74 -3.87
C GLY A 303 -11.84 18.68 -3.52
N GLY A 304 -12.95 18.67 -4.24
CA GLY A 304 -14.13 17.89 -3.88
C GLY A 304 -14.61 16.93 -4.96
N ILE A 305 -15.39 15.94 -4.52
CA ILE A 305 -15.97 14.90 -5.38
C ILE A 305 -17.37 14.48 -4.90
N PHE A 306 -18.24 14.16 -5.85
CA PHE A 306 -19.53 13.53 -5.58
C PHE A 306 -19.46 12.03 -5.81
N SER A 307 -20.01 11.26 -4.89
CA SER A 307 -20.05 9.79 -4.89
C SER A 307 -21.51 9.32 -4.79
N PRO A 308 -22.25 9.23 -5.91
CA PRO A 308 -23.59 8.68 -5.92
C PRO A 308 -23.56 7.15 -5.80
N ARG A 309 -24.63 6.58 -5.21
CA ARG A 309 -24.86 5.14 -5.18
C ARG A 309 -26.36 4.83 -5.22
N VAL A 310 -26.70 3.71 -5.86
CA VAL A 310 -28.04 3.16 -5.86
C VAL A 310 -27.94 1.63 -5.82
N ASN A 311 -28.71 1.01 -4.93
CA ASN A 311 -28.91 -0.42 -4.85
C ASN A 311 -30.41 -0.69 -4.85
N ALA A 312 -30.83 -1.74 -5.52
CA ALA A 312 -32.22 -2.17 -5.55
C ALA A 312 -32.29 -3.70 -5.36
N SER A 313 -33.31 -4.15 -4.66
CA SER A 313 -33.67 -5.57 -4.59
C SER A 313 -35.17 -5.72 -4.63
N ILE A 314 -35.61 -6.79 -5.32
CA ILE A 314 -37.04 -7.12 -5.46
C ILE A 314 -37.25 -8.62 -5.24
N ASP A 315 -38.24 -8.97 -4.42
CA ASP A 315 -38.68 -10.35 -4.25
C ASP A 315 -39.60 -10.73 -5.43
N LEU A 316 -39.07 -11.51 -6.38
CA LEU A 316 -39.85 -11.99 -7.53
C LEU A 316 -40.79 -13.13 -7.13
N ILE A 317 -40.30 -14.05 -6.33
CA ILE A 317 -41.07 -15.13 -5.76
C ILE A 317 -40.83 -15.11 -4.24
N PRO A 318 -41.85 -14.81 -3.46
CA PRO A 318 -41.71 -14.67 -2.02
C PRO A 318 -41.04 -15.87 -1.36
N ASN A 319 -40.06 -15.61 -0.49
CA ASN A 319 -39.26 -16.63 0.20
C ASN A 319 -38.48 -17.61 -0.69
N LEU A 320 -38.50 -17.46 -2.02
CA LEU A 320 -37.80 -18.32 -2.95
C LEU A 320 -36.76 -17.59 -3.79
N LEU A 321 -37.14 -16.52 -4.50
CA LEU A 321 -36.27 -15.85 -5.45
C LEU A 321 -36.34 -14.33 -5.33
N SER A 322 -35.20 -13.71 -5.03
CA SER A 322 -35.03 -12.26 -5.11
C SER A 322 -33.94 -11.87 -6.12
N LEU A 323 -34.15 -10.77 -6.83
CA LEU A 323 -33.14 -10.13 -7.68
C LEU A 323 -32.56 -8.93 -6.96
N GLN A 324 -31.31 -8.65 -7.22
CA GLN A 324 -30.61 -7.48 -6.70
C GLN A 324 -29.69 -6.87 -7.75
N GLY A 325 -29.48 -5.56 -7.65
CA GLY A 325 -28.54 -4.87 -8.50
C GLY A 325 -28.14 -3.54 -7.91
N GLY A 326 -26.99 -3.04 -8.32
CA GLY A 326 -26.49 -1.78 -7.78
C GLY A 326 -25.47 -1.12 -8.70
N TYR A 327 -25.34 0.19 -8.50
CA TYR A 327 -24.29 0.99 -9.10
C TYR A 327 -23.83 2.04 -8.08
N GLY A 328 -22.52 2.25 -8.00
CA GLY A 328 -21.97 3.28 -7.13
C GLY A 328 -20.59 3.74 -7.56
N ILE A 329 -20.24 4.94 -7.14
CA ILE A 329 -18.92 5.54 -7.26
C ILE A 329 -18.33 5.66 -5.87
N ALA A 330 -17.13 5.08 -5.68
CA ALA A 330 -16.33 5.25 -4.48
C ALA A 330 -15.11 6.12 -4.79
N ALA A 331 -14.86 7.12 -3.97
CA ALA A 331 -13.71 7.99 -4.05
C ALA A 331 -12.55 7.45 -3.20
N LYS A 332 -11.32 7.54 -3.72
CA LYS A 332 -10.10 7.27 -2.96
C LYS A 332 -9.23 8.51 -2.96
N MET A 333 -9.10 9.13 -1.79
CA MET A 333 -8.23 10.29 -1.61
C MET A 333 -6.75 9.87 -1.70
N PRO A 334 -5.88 10.75 -2.21
CA PRO A 334 -4.44 10.51 -2.20
C PRO A 334 -3.89 10.55 -0.77
N SER A 335 -2.82 9.82 -0.54
CA SER A 335 -2.11 9.84 0.75
C SER A 335 -1.28 11.12 0.92
N LEU A 336 -0.90 11.43 2.16
CA LEU A 336 0.01 12.55 2.47
C LEU A 336 1.29 12.52 1.64
N LEU A 337 1.91 11.36 1.49
CA LEU A 337 3.14 11.21 0.69
C LEU A 337 2.93 11.45 -0.81
N TYR A 338 1.72 11.26 -1.31
CA TYR A 338 1.39 11.53 -2.71
C TYR A 338 1.11 13.02 -2.94
N LEU A 339 0.51 13.69 -1.95
CA LEU A 339 0.22 15.11 -2.01
C LEU A 339 1.46 15.96 -1.76
N TYR A 340 2.33 15.50 -0.87
CA TYR A 340 3.57 16.17 -0.49
C TYR A 340 4.76 15.22 -0.70
N PRO A 341 5.12 14.94 -1.96
CA PRO A 341 6.28 14.11 -2.26
C PRO A 341 7.58 14.79 -1.83
N GLU A 342 8.65 14.01 -1.75
CA GLU A 342 9.99 14.54 -1.50
C GLU A 342 10.52 15.25 -2.75
N ASN A 343 11.43 16.21 -2.54
CA ASN A 343 12.19 16.79 -3.65
C ASN A 343 13.02 15.71 -4.34
N ALA A 344 13.27 15.89 -5.63
CA ALA A 344 14.20 15.08 -6.39
C ALA A 344 15.59 15.71 -6.37
N TYR A 345 16.61 14.92 -6.08
CA TYR A 345 17.98 15.36 -5.98
C TYR A 345 18.82 14.61 -7.02
N PHE A 346 19.60 15.35 -7.80
CA PHE A 346 20.49 14.81 -8.83
C PHE A 346 21.91 15.22 -8.51
N GLU A 347 22.82 14.25 -8.45
CA GLU A 347 24.22 14.48 -8.15
C GLU A 347 25.07 14.08 -9.35
N TYR A 348 25.96 14.98 -9.77
CA TYR A 348 26.87 14.79 -10.89
C TYR A 348 28.29 15.05 -10.46
N ILE A 349 29.18 14.09 -10.74
CA ILE A 349 30.58 14.19 -10.39
C ILE A 349 31.30 15.07 -11.40
N ASN A 350 31.81 16.23 -10.98
CA ASN A 350 32.51 17.18 -11.82
C ASN A 350 34.00 16.86 -11.96
N ILE A 351 34.63 16.36 -10.88
CA ILE A 351 36.00 15.86 -10.87
C ILE A 351 36.13 14.74 -9.82
N ASN A 352 36.84 13.68 -10.15
CA ASN A 352 37.14 12.59 -9.21
C ASN A 352 38.60 12.14 -9.40
N GLU A 353 39.46 12.56 -8.50
CA GLU A 353 40.86 12.19 -8.47
C GLU A 353 41.20 11.13 -7.40
N LEU A 354 40.20 10.63 -6.67
CA LEU A 354 40.42 9.79 -5.47
C LEU A 354 41.22 8.52 -5.75
N THR A 355 41.10 7.96 -6.96
CA THR A 355 41.81 6.77 -7.40
C THR A 355 43.07 7.05 -8.23
N ASN A 356 43.41 8.33 -8.44
CA ASN A 356 44.58 8.72 -9.23
C ASN A 356 45.86 8.63 -8.41
N GLU A 357 46.60 7.55 -8.57
CA GLU A 357 47.87 7.29 -7.86
C GLU A 357 48.99 8.28 -8.21
N ASN A 358 48.89 8.99 -9.32
CA ASN A 358 49.88 10.00 -9.71
C ASN A 358 49.77 11.30 -8.91
N ILE A 359 48.71 11.47 -8.15
CA ILE A 359 48.49 12.64 -7.28
C ILE A 359 48.69 12.19 -5.83
N PRO A 360 49.49 12.91 -5.03
CA PRO A 360 49.59 12.65 -3.60
C PRO A 360 48.20 12.58 -2.97
N GLU A 361 47.97 11.59 -2.13
CA GLU A 361 46.66 11.29 -1.55
C GLU A 361 46.00 12.52 -0.92
N SER A 362 46.78 13.31 -0.19
CA SER A 362 46.34 14.57 0.47
C SER A 362 45.90 15.68 -0.50
N GLN A 363 46.25 15.57 -1.78
CA GLN A 363 45.96 16.56 -2.81
C GLN A 363 44.87 16.12 -3.80
N ARG A 364 44.40 14.86 -3.71
CA ARG A 364 43.33 14.35 -4.56
C ARG A 364 42.03 15.06 -4.25
N LEU A 365 41.33 15.50 -5.29
CA LEU A 365 40.10 16.27 -5.18
C LEU A 365 38.90 15.47 -5.67
N PHE A 366 37.77 15.78 -5.07
CA PHE A 366 36.45 15.35 -5.51
C PHE A 366 35.51 16.55 -5.52
N MET A 367 34.81 16.76 -6.64
CA MET A 367 33.77 17.78 -6.71
C MET A 367 32.50 17.16 -7.30
N THR A 368 31.36 17.51 -6.73
CA THR A 368 30.04 17.10 -7.21
C THR A 368 29.08 18.28 -7.21
N THR A 369 28.22 18.33 -8.20
CA THR A 369 27.14 19.32 -8.30
C THR A 369 25.81 18.62 -8.00
N THR A 370 25.00 19.22 -7.15
CA THR A 370 23.64 18.78 -6.85
C THR A 370 22.63 19.72 -7.49
N GLU A 371 21.70 19.16 -8.24
CA GLU A 371 20.50 19.82 -8.73
C GLU A 371 19.28 19.34 -7.94
N VAL A 372 18.52 20.28 -7.40
CA VAL A 372 17.33 20.01 -6.60
C VAL A 372 16.09 20.42 -7.36
N ARG A 373 15.14 19.51 -7.52
CA ARG A 373 13.84 19.77 -8.14
C ARG A 373 12.73 19.63 -7.10
N GLN A 374 11.97 20.69 -6.92
CA GLN A 374 10.74 20.62 -6.14
C GLN A 374 9.70 19.83 -6.91
N VAL A 375 9.12 18.82 -6.26
CA VAL A 375 8.09 18.00 -6.86
C VAL A 375 6.74 18.60 -6.56
N ASP A 376 6.13 19.23 -7.56
CA ASP A 376 4.76 19.75 -7.49
C ASP A 376 3.75 18.66 -7.86
N ASN A 377 2.75 18.48 -7.02
CA ASN A 377 1.66 17.52 -7.21
C ASN A 377 0.26 18.15 -7.08
N SER A 378 0.17 19.47 -7.29
CA SER A 378 -1.07 20.25 -7.18
C SER A 378 -2.15 19.82 -8.18
N ASP A 379 -1.78 19.17 -9.29
CA ASP A 379 -2.67 18.67 -10.34
C ASP A 379 -3.23 17.25 -10.06
N LEU A 380 -2.87 16.66 -8.94
CA LEU A 380 -3.33 15.32 -8.57
C LEU A 380 -4.83 15.30 -8.29
N LYS A 381 -5.54 14.31 -8.85
CA LYS A 381 -7.00 14.16 -8.76
C LYS A 381 -7.38 13.07 -7.78
N ILE A 382 -8.63 13.11 -7.31
CA ILE A 382 -9.21 12.03 -6.51
C ILE A 382 -9.51 10.84 -7.42
N ALA A 383 -8.97 9.68 -7.09
CA ALA A 383 -9.24 8.45 -7.84
C ALA A 383 -10.68 7.96 -7.61
N GLN A 384 -11.33 7.44 -8.65
CA GLN A 384 -12.73 7.02 -8.65
C GLN A 384 -12.87 5.56 -9.02
N ASN A 385 -13.57 4.79 -8.20
CA ASN A 385 -13.96 3.42 -8.52
C ASN A 385 -15.46 3.34 -8.82
N HIS A 386 -15.80 3.04 -10.06
CA HIS A 386 -17.15 2.81 -10.52
C HIS A 386 -17.46 1.32 -10.43
N LYS A 387 -18.48 0.92 -9.68
CA LYS A 387 -18.91 -0.47 -9.56
C LYS A 387 -20.36 -0.63 -10.00
N ALA A 388 -20.60 -1.58 -10.86
CA ALA A 388 -21.95 -2.07 -11.21
C ALA A 388 -22.05 -3.55 -10.88
N GLU A 389 -23.17 -3.97 -10.30
CA GLU A 389 -23.41 -5.35 -9.93
C GLU A 389 -24.87 -5.75 -10.18
N VAL A 390 -25.07 -7.03 -10.49
CA VAL A 390 -26.38 -7.67 -10.62
C VAL A 390 -26.29 -9.09 -10.08
N GLY A 391 -27.32 -9.52 -9.39
CA GLY A 391 -27.35 -10.85 -8.81
C GLY A 391 -28.73 -11.33 -8.45
N PHE A 392 -28.79 -12.56 -7.99
CA PHE A 392 -30.00 -13.15 -7.45
C PHE A 392 -29.70 -13.97 -6.18
N ASN A 393 -30.72 -14.09 -5.35
CA ASN A 393 -30.72 -14.96 -4.20
C ASN A 393 -31.87 -15.97 -4.35
N LEU A 394 -31.51 -17.27 -4.31
CA LEU A 394 -32.45 -18.38 -4.41
C LEU A 394 -32.45 -19.16 -3.07
N ARG A 395 -33.60 -19.28 -2.44
CA ARG A 395 -33.77 -20.00 -1.18
C ARG A 395 -34.74 -21.16 -1.36
N VAL A 396 -34.26 -22.37 -1.13
CA VAL A 396 -35.08 -23.60 -1.18
C VAL A 396 -34.96 -24.33 0.16
N GLY A 397 -35.96 -24.22 1.00
CA GLY A 397 -35.91 -24.77 2.34
C GLY A 397 -34.74 -24.19 3.17
N LYS A 398 -33.80 -25.03 3.58
CA LYS A 398 -32.60 -24.65 4.34
C LYS A 398 -31.45 -24.18 3.41
N THR A 399 -31.58 -24.41 2.12
CA THR A 399 -30.51 -24.10 1.13
C THR A 399 -30.69 -22.68 0.60
N ASN A 400 -29.59 -21.94 0.57
CA ASN A 400 -29.54 -20.59 0.02
C ASN A 400 -28.38 -20.48 -0.98
N LEU A 401 -28.70 -20.02 -2.19
CA LEU A 401 -27.71 -19.71 -3.22
C LEU A 401 -27.77 -18.21 -3.55
N ASN A 402 -26.68 -17.52 -3.34
CA ASN A 402 -26.49 -16.15 -3.80
C ASN A 402 -25.49 -16.12 -4.94
N VAL A 403 -25.81 -15.43 -6.03
CA VAL A 403 -24.92 -15.27 -7.20
C VAL A 403 -24.89 -13.79 -7.57
N ILE A 404 -23.68 -13.25 -7.74
CA ILE A 404 -23.46 -11.84 -8.10
C ILE A 404 -22.44 -11.78 -9.24
N ALA A 405 -22.81 -11.09 -10.32
CA ALA A 405 -21.88 -10.67 -11.36
C ALA A 405 -21.59 -9.17 -11.20
N TYR A 406 -20.33 -8.78 -11.33
CA TYR A 406 -19.95 -7.38 -11.18
C TYR A 406 -18.90 -6.94 -12.19
N LYS A 407 -18.86 -5.62 -12.39
CA LYS A 407 -17.82 -4.92 -13.12
C LYS A 407 -17.41 -3.69 -12.33
N GLU A 408 -16.10 -3.56 -12.09
CA GLU A 408 -15.49 -2.40 -11.45
C GLU A 408 -14.51 -1.72 -12.41
N ARG A 409 -14.43 -0.40 -12.33
CA ARG A 409 -13.46 0.38 -13.08
C ARG A 409 -12.90 1.49 -12.20
N LEU A 410 -11.63 1.35 -11.81
CA LEU A 410 -10.84 2.42 -11.22
C LEU A 410 -10.36 3.33 -12.34
N LYS A 411 -10.67 4.63 -12.22
CA LYS A 411 -10.18 5.72 -13.06
C LYS A 411 -9.30 6.63 -12.20
N ASP A 412 -8.35 7.31 -12.84
CA ASP A 412 -7.46 8.27 -12.19
C ASP A 412 -6.72 7.66 -10.97
N GLY A 413 -6.40 6.35 -11.06
CA GLY A 413 -5.65 5.63 -10.03
C GLY A 413 -4.21 6.16 -9.92
N TYR A 414 -3.63 6.04 -8.73
CA TYR A 414 -2.31 6.58 -8.45
C TYR A 414 -1.20 5.61 -8.87
N VAL A 415 -0.17 6.16 -9.50
CA VAL A 415 1.05 5.44 -9.87
C VAL A 415 2.23 6.42 -9.97
N MET A 416 3.42 5.96 -9.56
CA MET A 416 4.66 6.71 -9.79
C MET A 416 4.98 6.65 -11.28
N SER A 417 5.12 7.79 -11.92
CA SER A 417 5.50 7.89 -13.33
C SER A 417 6.19 9.21 -13.66
N GLN A 418 6.98 9.17 -14.71
CA GLN A 418 7.51 10.35 -15.38
C GLN A 418 6.40 10.98 -16.23
N THR A 419 6.47 12.29 -16.43
CA THR A 419 5.63 13.08 -17.33
C THR A 419 6.52 14.06 -18.09
N PHE A 420 6.02 14.74 -19.10
CA PHE A 420 6.81 15.76 -19.80
C PHE A 420 7.37 16.82 -18.86
N ASN A 421 6.64 17.19 -17.82
CA ASN A 421 7.04 18.22 -16.85
C ASN A 421 8.05 17.73 -15.80
N THR A 422 8.41 16.46 -15.80
CA THR A 422 9.43 15.92 -14.88
C THR A 422 10.82 15.88 -15.46
N PHE A 423 10.97 16.29 -16.72
CA PHE A 423 12.27 16.39 -17.40
C PHE A 423 12.80 17.83 -17.33
N ASN A 424 14.08 17.95 -17.04
CA ASN A 424 14.76 19.23 -16.94
C ASN A 424 16.18 19.12 -17.47
N THR A 425 16.60 20.13 -18.19
CA THR A 425 17.98 20.28 -18.67
C THR A 425 18.74 21.23 -17.77
N PHE A 426 19.98 20.90 -17.49
CA PHE A 426 20.93 21.82 -16.85
C PHE A 426 22.32 21.62 -17.45
N ILE A 427 23.24 22.56 -17.19
CA ILE A 427 24.61 22.49 -17.68
C ILE A 427 25.47 21.74 -16.70
N TYR A 428 26.02 20.61 -17.14
CA TYR A 428 26.97 19.80 -16.39
C TYR A 428 28.40 20.19 -16.80
N ASN A 429 29.19 20.61 -15.81
CA ASN A 429 30.58 21.01 -16.00
C ASN A 429 31.52 19.90 -15.54
N GLU A 430 32.42 19.48 -16.39
CA GLU A 430 33.52 18.58 -16.07
C GLU A 430 34.80 19.36 -15.91
N TYR A 431 35.60 19.06 -14.90
CA TYR A 431 36.86 19.71 -14.61
C TYR A 431 37.99 18.70 -14.69
N GLN A 432 39.19 19.19 -14.98
CA GLN A 432 40.41 18.42 -14.96
C GLN A 432 41.54 19.20 -14.28
N ARG A 433 42.48 18.47 -13.71
CA ARG A 433 43.70 19.07 -13.18
C ARG A 433 44.67 19.34 -14.32
N THR A 434 45.23 20.54 -14.33
CA THR A 434 46.31 21.00 -15.23
C THR A 434 47.52 21.45 -14.41
N GLU A 435 48.59 21.85 -15.05
CA GLU A 435 49.75 22.46 -14.37
C GLU A 435 49.38 23.79 -13.67
N ASN A 436 48.33 24.45 -14.12
CA ASN A 436 47.85 25.75 -13.58
C ASN A 436 46.76 25.56 -12.50
N GLY A 437 46.38 24.32 -12.16
CA GLY A 437 45.33 24.04 -11.20
C GLY A 437 44.15 23.26 -11.77
N ILE A 438 42.93 23.49 -11.24
CA ILE A 438 41.71 22.85 -11.72
C ILE A 438 41.06 23.75 -12.79
N GLU A 439 40.93 23.23 -14.00
CA GLU A 439 40.33 23.94 -15.13
C GLU A 439 39.10 23.21 -15.68
N LEU A 440 38.15 23.98 -16.21
CA LEU A 440 36.98 23.49 -16.90
C LEU A 440 37.39 22.74 -18.17
N SER A 441 37.09 21.44 -18.26
CA SER A 441 37.40 20.63 -19.45
C SER A 441 36.24 20.54 -20.42
N SER A 442 35.02 20.49 -19.94
CA SER A 442 33.82 20.47 -20.78
C SER A 442 32.60 21.05 -20.06
N SER A 443 31.66 21.55 -20.83
CA SER A 443 30.41 22.12 -20.36
C SER A 443 29.30 21.64 -21.30
N LEU A 444 28.45 20.76 -20.79
CA LEU A 444 27.51 19.99 -21.60
C LEU A 444 26.10 20.02 -21.01
N PRO A 445 25.06 20.14 -21.85
CA PRO A 445 23.70 19.95 -21.37
C PRO A 445 23.45 18.50 -20.97
N VAL A 446 22.77 18.29 -19.86
CA VAL A 446 22.28 16.98 -19.40
C VAL A 446 20.81 17.07 -19.08
N LEU A 447 20.06 16.03 -19.47
CA LEU A 447 18.64 15.94 -19.26
C LEU A 447 18.36 15.02 -18.08
N SER A 448 17.88 15.57 -16.99
CA SER A 448 17.50 14.83 -15.78
C SER A 448 15.99 14.63 -15.69
N THR A 449 15.56 13.58 -15.01
CA THR A 449 14.14 13.29 -14.79
C THR A 449 13.88 12.65 -13.45
N TYR A 450 12.65 12.78 -12.97
CA TYR A 450 12.18 12.11 -11.76
C TYR A 450 10.77 11.54 -11.97
N ALA A 451 10.37 10.61 -11.14
CA ALA A 451 9.01 10.10 -11.09
C ALA A 451 8.22 10.79 -9.96
N LYS A 452 6.98 11.15 -10.23
CA LYS A 452 6.03 11.67 -9.23
C LYS A 452 4.74 10.86 -9.23
N PRO A 453 3.94 10.88 -8.15
CA PRO A 453 2.59 10.32 -8.18
C PRO A 453 1.72 11.02 -9.23
N THR A 454 1.08 10.23 -10.08
CA THR A 454 0.19 10.69 -11.15
C THR A 454 -1.11 9.90 -11.15
N ASN A 455 -2.14 10.38 -11.87
CA ASN A 455 -3.43 9.71 -12.06
C ASN A 455 -3.50 8.83 -13.32
N ASN A 456 -2.39 8.26 -13.76
CA ASN A 456 -2.29 7.55 -15.03
C ASN A 456 -2.76 6.08 -14.98
N LEU A 457 -3.08 5.54 -13.79
CA LEU A 457 -3.47 4.14 -13.62
C LEU A 457 -4.97 3.94 -13.81
N ASN A 458 -5.32 2.98 -14.66
CA ASN A 458 -6.67 2.46 -14.80
C ASN A 458 -6.70 0.97 -14.51
N ILE A 459 -7.76 0.51 -13.82
CA ILE A 459 -7.95 -0.91 -13.54
C ILE A 459 -9.42 -1.26 -13.85
N GLU A 460 -9.64 -2.29 -14.62
CA GLU A 460 -10.97 -2.87 -14.83
C GLU A 460 -10.98 -4.30 -14.28
N THR A 461 -11.95 -4.60 -13.40
CA THR A 461 -12.19 -5.94 -12.88
C THR A 461 -13.60 -6.38 -13.22
N LYS A 462 -13.73 -7.60 -13.72
CA LYS A 462 -14.99 -8.31 -13.93
C LYS A 462 -14.97 -9.57 -13.10
N GLY A 463 -16.07 -9.86 -12.44
CA GLY A 463 -16.16 -11.04 -11.60
C GLY A 463 -17.55 -11.66 -11.55
N LEU A 464 -17.56 -12.93 -11.15
CA LEU A 464 -18.74 -13.70 -10.82
C LEU A 464 -18.45 -14.38 -9.46
N GLU A 465 -19.31 -14.15 -8.51
CA GLU A 465 -19.20 -14.72 -7.18
C GLU A 465 -20.47 -15.51 -6.85
N PHE A 466 -20.31 -16.62 -6.14
CA PHE A 466 -21.44 -17.35 -5.60
C PHE A 466 -21.18 -17.86 -4.19
N ASP A 467 -22.23 -17.90 -3.40
CA ASP A 467 -22.28 -18.53 -2.08
C ASP A 467 -23.46 -19.48 -2.03
N LEU A 468 -23.17 -20.77 -1.90
CA LEU A 468 -24.13 -21.83 -1.73
C LEU A 468 -24.06 -22.37 -0.29
N ASN A 469 -25.01 -22.00 0.52
CA ASN A 469 -25.20 -22.55 1.84
C ASN A 469 -26.26 -23.66 1.76
N ILE A 470 -25.84 -24.91 1.81
CA ILE A 470 -26.73 -26.08 1.78
C ILE A 470 -27.48 -26.22 3.12
N GLY A 471 -26.93 -25.62 4.18
CA GLY A 471 -27.42 -25.76 5.53
C GLY A 471 -26.96 -27.06 6.16
N ARG A 472 -27.59 -27.42 7.30
CA ARG A 472 -27.27 -28.64 8.05
C ARG A 472 -28.13 -29.82 7.55
N ILE A 473 -27.47 -30.88 7.18
CA ILE A 473 -28.09 -32.19 6.93
C ILE A 473 -28.18 -32.94 8.28
N ASP A 474 -29.37 -32.98 8.84
CA ASP A 474 -29.57 -33.47 10.22
C ASP A 474 -29.19 -34.96 10.40
N ALA A 475 -29.39 -35.81 9.38
CA ALA A 475 -29.03 -37.22 9.40
C ALA A 475 -27.55 -37.47 9.68
N ILE A 476 -26.66 -36.60 9.13
CA ILE A 476 -25.20 -36.69 9.32
C ILE A 476 -24.67 -35.57 10.22
N ARG A 477 -25.54 -34.73 10.77
CA ARG A 477 -25.19 -33.60 11.65
C ARG A 477 -24.11 -32.67 11.07
N THR A 478 -24.06 -32.53 9.75
CA THR A 478 -23.03 -31.76 9.02
C THR A 478 -23.67 -30.66 8.22
N ALA A 479 -23.13 -29.45 8.37
CA ALA A 479 -23.47 -28.30 7.54
C ALA A 479 -22.42 -28.13 6.42
N PHE A 480 -22.90 -27.81 5.21
CA PHE A 480 -22.02 -27.57 4.07
C PHE A 480 -22.25 -26.17 3.52
N GLN A 481 -21.14 -25.50 3.16
CA GLN A 481 -21.12 -24.23 2.46
C GLN A 481 -20.09 -24.29 1.34
N ILE A 482 -20.44 -23.81 0.16
CA ILE A 482 -19.53 -23.72 -0.99
C ILE A 482 -19.53 -22.29 -1.49
N ASN A 483 -18.35 -21.66 -1.49
CA ASN A 483 -18.16 -20.32 -2.04
C ASN A 483 -17.28 -20.43 -3.28
N GLY A 484 -17.54 -19.59 -4.26
CA GLY A 484 -16.70 -19.51 -5.45
C GLY A 484 -16.59 -18.09 -5.97
N SER A 485 -15.43 -17.78 -6.52
CA SER A 485 -15.17 -16.49 -7.15
C SER A 485 -14.32 -16.68 -8.39
N TRP A 486 -14.82 -16.18 -9.51
CA TRP A 486 -14.05 -15.99 -10.73
C TRP A 486 -13.87 -14.50 -10.94
N MET A 487 -12.61 -14.07 -11.18
CA MET A 487 -12.34 -12.69 -11.52
C MET A 487 -11.27 -12.55 -12.59
N ARG A 488 -11.39 -11.50 -13.40
CA ARG A 488 -10.40 -11.06 -14.37
C ARG A 488 -10.16 -9.57 -14.22
N THR A 489 -8.90 -9.20 -13.96
CA THR A 489 -8.47 -7.83 -13.82
C THR A 489 -7.57 -7.45 -15.00
N LYS A 490 -7.83 -6.28 -15.59
CA LYS A 490 -6.99 -5.59 -16.56
C LYS A 490 -6.48 -4.30 -15.93
N SER A 491 -5.17 -4.10 -15.94
CA SER A 491 -4.53 -2.87 -15.45
C SER A 491 -3.70 -2.26 -16.59
N TRP A 492 -3.84 -0.95 -16.80
CA TRP A 492 -3.09 -0.24 -17.82
C TRP A 492 -2.79 1.19 -17.38
N ARG A 493 -1.75 1.77 -17.98
CA ARG A 493 -1.40 3.19 -17.82
C ARG A 493 -1.83 3.97 -19.04
N GLN A 494 -2.18 5.25 -18.85
CA GLN A 494 -2.43 6.20 -19.92
C GLN A 494 -1.19 7.06 -20.16
N GLY A 495 -1.13 7.68 -21.35
CA GLY A 495 -0.06 8.62 -21.72
C GLY A 495 1.14 7.93 -22.32
N TYR A 496 2.32 8.29 -21.83
CA TYR A 496 3.60 7.92 -22.42
C TYR A 496 4.53 7.28 -21.41
N SER A 497 5.49 6.51 -21.90
CA SER A 497 6.68 6.10 -21.18
C SER A 497 7.90 6.66 -21.87
N PHE A 498 8.99 6.74 -21.14
CA PHE A 498 10.22 7.36 -21.59
C PHE A 498 11.36 6.36 -21.47
N TYR A 499 12.20 6.29 -22.48
CA TYR A 499 13.43 5.53 -22.42
C TYR A 499 14.56 6.48 -22.06
N ASP A 500 15.05 6.33 -20.88
CA ASP A 500 15.95 7.22 -20.22
C ASP A 500 17.22 6.44 -19.86
N ASN A 501 18.32 6.80 -20.52
CA ASN A 501 19.63 6.24 -20.27
C ASN A 501 20.46 7.12 -19.33
N SER A 502 19.82 8.00 -18.55
CA SER A 502 20.49 8.95 -17.69
C SER A 502 20.97 8.36 -16.36
N GLU A 503 21.30 7.07 -16.31
CA GLU A 503 21.89 6.46 -15.13
C GLU A 503 23.27 7.05 -14.77
N ASP A 504 23.94 7.65 -15.75
CA ASP A 504 25.17 8.42 -15.57
C ASP A 504 25.20 9.67 -16.46
N ALA A 505 26.16 10.53 -16.22
CA ALA A 505 26.30 11.79 -16.99
C ALA A 505 26.53 11.54 -18.49
N ALA A 506 27.15 10.44 -18.88
CA ALA A 506 27.39 10.10 -20.26
C ALA A 506 26.11 9.67 -20.97
N SER A 507 25.26 8.88 -20.31
CA SER A 507 23.96 8.46 -20.81
C SER A 507 22.97 9.61 -20.89
N ALA A 508 23.03 10.59 -19.97
CA ALA A 508 22.18 11.78 -19.96
C ALA A 508 22.43 12.74 -21.14
N ARG A 509 23.44 12.49 -21.94
CA ARG A 509 23.80 13.32 -23.13
C ARG A 509 23.04 12.94 -24.41
N LYS A 510 21.91 12.26 -24.30
CA LYS A 510 21.10 11.86 -25.46
C LYS A 510 19.66 12.33 -25.28
N PRO A 511 18.97 12.69 -26.38
CA PRO A 511 17.55 12.93 -26.35
C PRO A 511 16.81 11.70 -25.77
N VAL A 512 15.78 11.94 -24.96
CA VAL A 512 15.00 10.88 -24.33
C VAL A 512 13.85 10.47 -25.25
N ALA A 513 13.79 9.20 -25.62
CA ALA A 513 12.76 8.68 -26.50
C ALA A 513 11.41 8.56 -25.77
N ILE A 514 10.32 8.87 -26.49
CA ILE A 514 8.95 8.84 -26.01
C ILE A 514 8.22 7.66 -26.67
N TYR A 515 7.55 6.83 -25.87
CA TYR A 515 6.73 5.69 -26.35
C TYR A 515 5.30 5.82 -25.88
N SER A 516 4.35 5.40 -26.75
CA SER A 516 2.94 5.32 -26.37
C SER A 516 2.68 4.17 -25.40
N GLN A 517 1.87 4.41 -24.39
CA GLN A 517 1.33 3.36 -23.51
C GLN A 517 0.07 2.70 -24.07
N GLU A 518 -0.41 3.13 -25.25
CA GLU A 518 -1.59 2.56 -25.90
C GLU A 518 -1.35 1.09 -26.26
N GLY A 519 -2.27 0.22 -25.87
CA GLY A 519 -2.16 -1.24 -26.07
C GLY A 519 -1.44 -1.99 -24.98
N ASN A 520 -0.69 -1.31 -24.11
CA ASN A 520 -0.01 -1.94 -22.98
C ASN A 520 -1.00 -2.21 -21.84
N ALA A 521 -1.13 -3.46 -21.43
CA ALA A 521 -1.95 -3.82 -20.29
C ALA A 521 -1.45 -5.11 -19.62
N SER A 522 -1.65 -5.18 -18.30
CA SER A 522 -1.42 -6.38 -17.50
C SER A 522 -2.75 -7.03 -17.14
N TYR A 523 -2.82 -8.33 -17.31
CA TYR A 523 -4.01 -9.12 -17.00
C TYR A 523 -3.72 -10.14 -15.92
N LYS A 524 -4.67 -10.28 -14.98
CA LYS A 524 -4.72 -11.35 -13.98
C LYS A 524 -6.08 -11.99 -14.02
N GLN A 525 -6.13 -13.32 -13.92
CA GLN A 525 -7.38 -14.07 -13.89
C GLN A 525 -7.27 -15.19 -12.87
N GLN A 526 -8.32 -15.38 -12.08
CA GLN A 526 -8.36 -16.40 -11.05
C GLN A 526 -9.77 -16.98 -10.94
N PHE A 527 -9.85 -18.30 -10.70
CA PHE A 527 -11.07 -18.98 -10.28
C PHE A 527 -10.76 -19.87 -9.09
N VAL A 528 -11.44 -19.61 -7.99
CA VAL A 528 -11.27 -20.30 -6.71
C VAL A 528 -12.62 -20.75 -6.20
N THR A 529 -12.68 -21.95 -5.61
CA THR A 529 -13.83 -22.41 -4.83
C THR A 529 -13.35 -22.91 -3.48
N THR A 530 -14.20 -22.76 -2.48
CA THR A 530 -13.95 -23.24 -1.12
C THR A 530 -15.17 -24.01 -0.63
N LEU A 531 -14.98 -25.28 -0.28
CA LEU A 531 -15.97 -26.10 0.42
C LEU A 531 -15.62 -26.08 1.92
N ARG A 532 -16.59 -25.72 2.74
CA ARG A 532 -16.54 -25.83 4.19
C ARG A 532 -17.56 -26.85 4.67
N ALA A 533 -17.10 -27.88 5.39
CA ALA A 533 -17.93 -28.86 6.03
C ALA A 533 -17.75 -28.74 7.55
N THR A 534 -18.83 -28.48 8.28
CA THR A 534 -18.83 -28.38 9.74
C THR A 534 -19.69 -29.51 10.33
N HIS A 535 -19.02 -30.46 10.95
CA HIS A 535 -19.65 -31.60 11.62
C HIS A 535 -19.72 -31.38 13.14
N ASN A 536 -20.92 -31.40 13.68
CA ASN A 536 -21.14 -31.18 15.10
C ASN A 536 -21.61 -32.45 15.77
N ILE A 537 -20.88 -32.88 16.81
CA ILE A 537 -21.16 -34.07 17.64
C ILE A 537 -21.51 -33.61 19.06
N PRO A 538 -22.76 -33.16 19.32
CA PRO A 538 -23.15 -32.52 20.58
C PRO A 538 -22.97 -33.45 21.79
N ARG A 539 -23.21 -34.75 21.61
CA ARG A 539 -23.14 -35.73 22.70
C ARG A 539 -21.78 -35.75 23.40
N ILE A 540 -20.72 -35.46 22.66
CA ILE A 540 -19.36 -35.46 23.20
C ILE A 540 -18.69 -34.09 23.08
N GLY A 541 -19.43 -33.06 22.69
CA GLY A 541 -18.95 -31.64 22.59
C GLY A 541 -17.83 -31.44 21.56
N PHE A 542 -17.84 -32.18 20.45
CA PHE A 542 -16.88 -31.95 19.34
C PHE A 542 -17.50 -31.22 18.17
N VAL A 543 -16.76 -30.28 17.64
CA VAL A 543 -17.03 -29.63 16.35
C VAL A 543 -15.82 -29.79 15.45
N VAL A 544 -16.00 -30.45 14.31
CA VAL A 544 -14.96 -30.67 13.32
C VAL A 544 -15.29 -29.82 12.08
N THR A 545 -14.43 -28.92 11.73
CA THR A 545 -14.55 -28.10 10.50
C THR A 545 -13.42 -28.43 9.54
N MET A 546 -13.77 -28.90 8.36
CA MET A 546 -12.85 -29.10 7.26
C MET A 546 -13.11 -28.03 6.19
N THR A 547 -12.04 -27.41 5.70
CA THR A 547 -12.09 -26.47 4.58
C THR A 547 -11.23 -27.00 3.46
N ALA A 548 -11.84 -27.25 2.30
CA ALA A 548 -11.15 -27.64 1.08
C ALA A 548 -11.20 -26.48 0.07
N GLN A 549 -10.06 -25.91 -0.24
CA GLN A 549 -9.92 -24.84 -1.24
C GLN A 549 -9.36 -25.44 -2.53
N ALA A 550 -10.01 -25.14 -3.63
CA ALA A 550 -9.57 -25.48 -4.98
C ALA A 550 -9.28 -24.21 -5.77
N ILE A 551 -8.05 -24.02 -6.21
CA ILE A 551 -7.67 -23.00 -7.17
C ILE A 551 -7.70 -23.64 -8.55
N TRP A 552 -8.80 -23.43 -9.28
CA TRP A 552 -9.05 -24.04 -10.57
C TRP A 552 -8.24 -23.40 -11.68
N GLN A 553 -8.06 -22.09 -11.58
CA GLN A 553 -7.31 -21.30 -12.55
C GLN A 553 -6.61 -20.15 -11.82
N GLN A 554 -5.35 -19.96 -12.12
CA GLN A 554 -4.59 -18.77 -11.78
C GLN A 554 -3.69 -18.46 -12.96
N SER A 555 -3.88 -17.29 -13.57
CA SER A 555 -3.09 -16.91 -14.75
C SER A 555 -2.81 -15.42 -14.78
N ASN A 556 -1.68 -15.06 -15.41
CA ASN A 556 -1.31 -13.68 -15.67
C ASN A 556 -0.60 -13.57 -17.03
N TRP A 557 -0.78 -12.44 -17.70
CA TRP A 557 -0.12 -12.10 -18.96
C TRP A 557 -0.18 -10.60 -19.20
N ASN A 558 0.67 -10.11 -20.08
CA ASN A 558 0.64 -8.73 -20.55
C ASN A 558 0.26 -8.68 -22.02
N THR A 559 -0.33 -7.57 -22.44
CA THR A 559 -0.39 -7.17 -23.85
C THR A 559 0.55 -5.98 -24.04
N PHE A 560 1.11 -5.90 -25.22
CA PHE A 560 2.03 -4.84 -25.61
C PHE A 560 1.49 -4.14 -26.84
N GLY A 561 1.56 -2.82 -26.83
CA GLY A 561 1.35 -1.98 -27.98
C GLY A 561 2.64 -1.83 -28.78
N ASN A 562 2.81 -0.67 -29.39
CA ASN A 562 4.06 -0.32 -30.06
C ASN A 562 5.04 0.32 -29.05
N ASP A 563 5.72 -0.51 -28.27
CA ASP A 563 6.62 -0.11 -27.20
C ASP A 563 8.12 -0.13 -27.58
N SER A 564 8.43 -0.57 -28.82
CA SER A 564 9.78 -0.59 -29.35
C SER A 564 10.10 0.57 -30.29
N ILE A 565 9.07 1.22 -30.86
CA ILE A 565 9.20 2.32 -31.81
C ILE A 565 8.82 3.62 -31.12
N PRO A 566 9.71 4.62 -31.08
CA PRO A 566 9.40 5.89 -30.45
C PRO A 566 8.34 6.66 -31.24
N VAL A 567 7.48 7.38 -30.52
CA VAL A 567 6.48 8.31 -31.08
C VAL A 567 6.96 9.75 -31.06
N GLY A 568 8.13 10.00 -30.47
CA GLY A 568 8.76 11.31 -30.36
C GLY A 568 9.99 11.23 -29.46
N TYR A 569 10.53 12.40 -29.12
CA TYR A 569 11.65 12.53 -28.19
C TYR A 569 11.60 13.87 -27.45
N LEU A 570 12.29 13.94 -26.33
CA LEU A 570 12.61 15.16 -25.61
C LEU A 570 14.02 15.61 -26.04
N ALA A 571 14.14 16.85 -26.47
CA ALA A 571 15.41 17.40 -26.85
C ALA A 571 16.34 17.56 -25.64
N LEU A 572 17.63 17.38 -25.86
CA LEU A 572 18.64 17.47 -24.80
C LEU A 572 18.83 18.91 -24.30
N GLU A 573 18.73 19.88 -25.20
CA GLU A 573 19.10 21.26 -24.96
C GLU A 573 18.13 21.98 -24.02
N ASP A 574 16.84 21.66 -24.12
CA ASP A 574 15.77 22.42 -23.45
C ASP A 574 14.61 21.55 -22.94
N ALA A 575 14.73 20.22 -23.01
CA ALA A 575 13.66 19.26 -22.71
C ALA A 575 12.38 19.47 -23.57
N SER A 576 12.46 20.16 -24.70
CA SER A 576 11.32 20.38 -25.58
C SER A 576 10.80 19.07 -26.19
N VAL A 577 9.46 18.95 -26.30
CA VAL A 577 8.78 17.77 -26.81
C VAL A 577 8.66 17.78 -28.30
N ASN A 578 9.28 16.83 -28.97
CA ASN A 578 9.26 16.65 -30.41
C ASN A 578 8.50 15.40 -30.81
N MET A 579 7.21 15.52 -31.11
CA MET A 579 6.39 14.38 -31.51
C MET A 579 6.50 14.12 -33.01
N PHE A 580 6.67 12.85 -33.37
CA PHE A 580 6.60 12.43 -34.78
C PHE A 580 5.16 12.44 -35.27
N PRO A 581 4.91 12.77 -36.55
CA PRO A 581 3.60 12.60 -37.14
C PRO A 581 3.07 11.16 -36.93
N LYS A 582 1.81 11.02 -36.61
CA LYS A 582 1.19 9.70 -36.34
C LYS A 582 1.41 8.74 -37.50
N GLY A 583 1.99 7.57 -37.23
CA GLY A 583 2.25 6.54 -38.22
C GLY A 583 3.49 6.80 -39.10
N LYS A 584 4.31 7.80 -38.79
CA LYS A 584 5.55 8.08 -39.52
C LYS A 584 6.52 6.89 -39.50
N TYR A 585 6.67 6.26 -38.36
CA TYR A 585 7.49 5.07 -38.19
C TYR A 585 6.62 3.91 -37.72
N THR A 586 6.63 2.81 -38.47
CA THR A 586 5.88 1.58 -38.20
C THR A 586 6.80 0.37 -38.01
N THR A 587 8.05 0.50 -38.41
CA THR A 587 9.08 -0.55 -38.26
C THR A 587 10.35 0.02 -37.64
N THR A 588 11.10 -0.84 -36.97
CA THR A 588 12.40 -0.48 -36.36
C THR A 588 13.41 -0.06 -37.41
N GLN A 589 13.32 -0.60 -38.64
CA GLN A 589 14.23 -0.24 -39.73
C GLN A 589 14.03 1.22 -40.14
N GLN A 590 12.78 1.68 -40.30
CA GLN A 590 12.49 3.07 -40.63
C GLN A 590 13.07 4.07 -39.61
N VAL A 591 13.04 3.70 -38.32
CA VAL A 591 13.63 4.51 -37.26
C VAL A 591 15.17 4.56 -37.38
N LYS A 592 15.80 3.43 -37.72
CA LYS A 592 17.25 3.37 -37.95
C LYS A 592 17.66 4.19 -39.16
N ASP A 593 16.93 4.06 -40.27
CA ASP A 593 17.20 4.77 -41.53
C ASP A 593 17.07 6.31 -41.38
N ALA A 594 16.21 6.74 -40.44
CA ALA A 594 16.03 8.12 -40.05
C ALA A 594 17.08 8.64 -39.06
N GLY A 595 18.06 7.84 -38.66
CA GLY A 595 19.11 8.22 -37.71
C GLY A 595 18.73 8.11 -36.24
N TYR A 596 17.52 7.63 -35.91
CA TYR A 596 17.02 7.52 -34.53
C TYR A 596 17.17 6.10 -33.95
N GLY A 597 18.07 5.28 -34.51
CA GLY A 597 18.27 3.89 -34.07
C GLY A 597 18.62 3.73 -32.59
N TYR A 598 19.27 4.73 -32.00
CA TYR A 598 19.57 4.75 -30.55
C TYR A 598 18.34 4.95 -29.67
N MET A 599 17.23 5.41 -30.24
CA MET A 599 15.95 5.55 -29.53
C MET A 599 15.11 4.28 -29.55
N LEU A 600 15.55 3.21 -30.20
CA LEU A 600 14.79 1.96 -30.20
C LEU A 600 14.90 1.26 -28.84
N ASN A 601 13.74 0.90 -28.29
CA ASN A 601 13.68 0.14 -27.04
C ASN A 601 13.63 -1.35 -27.35
N ASN A 602 14.59 -2.10 -26.85
CA ASN A 602 14.62 -3.56 -26.99
C ASN A 602 13.86 -4.21 -25.83
N VAL A 603 12.55 -4.28 -25.96
CA VAL A 603 11.67 -4.84 -24.93
C VAL A 603 11.50 -6.35 -25.12
N SER A 604 11.72 -7.09 -24.06
CA SER A 604 11.37 -8.52 -24.03
C SER A 604 9.86 -8.69 -23.78
N HIS A 605 9.16 -9.33 -24.73
CA HIS A 605 7.74 -9.65 -24.63
C HIS A 605 7.45 -11.02 -23.98
N ASN A 606 8.37 -11.59 -23.21
CA ASN A 606 8.14 -12.86 -22.51
C ASN A 606 6.88 -12.84 -21.64
N ASN A 607 6.55 -11.68 -21.08
CA ASN A 607 5.33 -11.50 -20.29
C ASN A 607 4.02 -11.54 -21.12
N ALA A 608 4.08 -11.54 -22.45
CA ALA A 608 2.91 -11.81 -23.31
C ALA A 608 2.49 -13.28 -23.24
N ILE A 609 3.42 -14.19 -22.95
CA ILE A 609 3.11 -15.60 -22.74
C ILE A 609 2.22 -15.72 -21.50
N LYS A 610 1.03 -16.29 -21.68
CA LYS A 610 0.09 -16.50 -20.57
C LYS A 610 0.64 -17.55 -19.62
N GLU A 611 1.10 -17.09 -18.45
CA GLU A 611 1.43 -17.97 -17.33
C GLU A 611 0.13 -18.50 -16.75
N SER A 612 -0.05 -19.81 -16.66
CA SER A 612 -1.24 -20.43 -16.13
C SER A 612 -0.90 -21.67 -15.35
N TYR A 613 -1.44 -21.75 -14.14
CA TYR A 613 -1.24 -22.88 -13.25
C TYR A 613 -2.45 -23.81 -13.31
N SER A 614 -2.18 -25.11 -13.39
CA SER A 614 -3.19 -26.18 -13.33
C SER A 614 -3.90 -26.16 -11.97
N PRO A 615 -5.08 -26.76 -11.85
CA PRO A 615 -5.78 -26.85 -10.57
C PRO A 615 -4.88 -27.42 -9.48
N TYR A 616 -4.98 -26.82 -8.29
CA TYR A 616 -4.34 -27.30 -7.08
C TYR A 616 -5.24 -27.08 -5.86
N PHE A 617 -5.01 -27.86 -4.81
CA PHE A 617 -5.91 -27.96 -3.68
C PHE A 617 -5.17 -27.73 -2.37
N CYS A 618 -5.85 -27.12 -1.42
CA CYS A 618 -5.39 -26.94 -0.05
C CYS A 618 -6.48 -27.39 0.93
N PHE A 619 -6.11 -28.18 1.93
CA PHE A 619 -7.03 -28.70 2.92
C PHE A 619 -6.63 -28.23 4.31
N ASN A 620 -7.59 -27.65 5.03
CA ASN A 620 -7.41 -27.18 6.39
C ASN A 620 -8.41 -27.89 7.31
N LEU A 621 -7.98 -28.17 8.52
CA LEU A 621 -8.77 -28.84 9.54
C LEU A 621 -8.80 -27.99 10.81
N ASN A 622 -9.96 -27.88 11.42
CA ASN A 622 -10.13 -27.34 12.76
C ASN A 622 -10.99 -28.33 13.57
N VAL A 623 -10.50 -28.75 14.74
CA VAL A 623 -11.20 -29.64 15.64
C VAL A 623 -11.32 -28.92 16.99
N THR A 624 -12.53 -28.64 17.40
CA THR A 624 -12.83 -27.99 18.68
C THR A 624 -13.53 -28.94 19.59
N LYS A 625 -13.02 -29.07 20.80
CA LYS A 625 -13.65 -29.77 21.93
C LYS A 625 -14.14 -28.74 22.94
N GLU A 626 -15.43 -28.78 23.23
CA GLU A 626 -16.05 -28.04 24.33
C GLU A 626 -16.18 -28.93 25.53
N ILE A 627 -15.64 -28.51 26.67
CA ILE A 627 -15.65 -29.22 27.96
C ILE A 627 -16.42 -28.35 28.93
N SER A 628 -17.66 -28.74 29.22
CA SER A 628 -18.65 -27.88 29.89
C SER A 628 -18.79 -26.55 29.11
N ASN A 629 -19.37 -25.53 29.73
CA ASN A 629 -19.45 -24.19 29.17
C ASN A 629 -18.20 -23.35 29.50
N MET A 630 -17.17 -23.95 30.13
CA MET A 630 -16.04 -23.25 30.69
C MET A 630 -14.76 -23.37 29.84
N LEU A 631 -14.48 -24.55 29.29
CA LEU A 631 -13.23 -24.81 28.59
C LEU A 631 -13.47 -25.22 27.14
N ARG A 632 -12.79 -24.53 26.22
CA ARG A 632 -12.73 -24.88 24.80
C ARG A 632 -11.29 -25.15 24.41
N VAL A 633 -11.06 -26.28 23.78
CA VAL A 633 -9.77 -26.68 23.23
C VAL A 633 -9.93 -26.80 21.71
N SER A 634 -9.20 -26.05 20.93
CA SER A 634 -9.23 -26.10 19.47
C SER A 634 -7.87 -26.44 18.92
N PHE A 635 -7.81 -27.47 18.08
CA PHE A 635 -6.66 -27.83 17.28
C PHE A 635 -6.92 -27.41 15.84
N PHE A 636 -5.95 -26.79 15.20
CA PHE A 636 -6.05 -26.46 13.77
C PHE A 636 -4.80 -26.86 12.99
N ALA A 637 -4.99 -27.25 11.74
CA ALA A 637 -3.94 -27.59 10.81
C ALA A 637 -4.24 -27.01 9.43
N ASN A 638 -3.36 -26.17 8.94
CA ASN A 638 -3.42 -25.59 7.60
C ASN A 638 -2.54 -26.38 6.66
N ASN A 639 -3.01 -26.61 5.41
CA ASN A 639 -2.40 -27.50 4.44
C ASN A 639 -2.07 -28.88 5.06
N MET A 640 -3.07 -29.50 5.71
CA MET A 640 -2.92 -30.71 6.51
C MET A 640 -2.31 -31.89 5.74
N PHE A 641 -2.50 -31.95 4.42
CA PHE A 641 -1.93 -32.99 3.55
C PHE A 641 -0.55 -32.63 2.97
N ARG A 642 0.04 -31.49 3.40
CA ARG A 642 1.35 -31.02 2.94
C ARG A 642 1.45 -30.96 1.40
N SER A 643 0.39 -30.49 0.77
CA SER A 643 0.33 -30.35 -0.69
C SER A 643 1.17 -29.16 -1.15
N TYR A 644 2.28 -29.43 -1.84
CA TYR A 644 3.23 -28.41 -2.35
C TYR A 644 3.45 -28.60 -3.85
N PRO A 645 2.42 -28.41 -4.69
CA PRO A 645 2.60 -28.62 -6.12
C PRO A 645 3.60 -27.59 -6.67
N ARG A 646 4.56 -28.09 -7.43
CA ARG A 646 5.52 -27.27 -8.17
C ARG A 646 5.03 -27.12 -9.59
N ARG A 647 5.16 -25.92 -10.13
CA ARG A 647 4.82 -25.62 -11.52
C ARG A 647 5.98 -24.91 -12.18
N GLU A 648 6.35 -25.38 -13.36
CA GLU A 648 7.35 -24.74 -14.18
C GLU A 648 6.76 -23.49 -14.84
N SER A 649 7.56 -22.43 -14.91
CA SER A 649 7.21 -21.22 -15.61
C SER A 649 7.25 -21.46 -17.13
N LYS A 650 6.19 -21.05 -17.82
CA LYS A 650 6.17 -21.06 -19.30
C LYS A 650 7.04 -19.96 -19.91
N ARG A 651 7.32 -18.91 -19.12
CA ARG A 651 8.14 -17.75 -19.54
C ARG A 651 9.64 -18.02 -19.39
N ASN A 652 9.98 -18.76 -18.34
CA ASN A 652 11.37 -19.04 -17.97
C ASN A 652 11.50 -20.55 -17.73
N PRO A 653 11.72 -21.35 -18.78
CA PRO A 653 11.96 -22.79 -18.65
C PRO A 653 13.07 -23.08 -17.63
N GLY A 654 12.88 -24.09 -16.80
CA GLY A 654 13.79 -24.42 -15.69
C GLY A 654 13.51 -23.65 -14.39
N SER A 655 12.67 -22.62 -14.41
CA SER A 655 12.23 -21.90 -13.19
C SER A 655 10.93 -22.49 -12.65
N TYR A 656 10.90 -22.81 -11.37
CA TYR A 656 9.77 -23.44 -10.71
C TYR A 656 9.20 -22.57 -9.60
N ILE A 657 7.87 -22.46 -9.54
CA ILE A 657 7.15 -21.88 -8.42
C ILE A 657 6.49 -22.99 -7.59
N GLN A 658 6.64 -22.92 -6.28
CA GLN A 658 5.93 -23.77 -5.35
C GLN A 658 4.63 -23.09 -4.95
N LEU A 659 3.50 -23.79 -5.10
CA LEU A 659 2.17 -23.32 -4.73
C LEU A 659 1.79 -23.86 -3.35
N ASN A 660 0.79 -23.24 -2.72
CA ASN A 660 0.32 -23.42 -1.36
C ASN A 660 1.30 -22.96 -0.26
N ASN A 661 0.72 -22.55 0.85
CA ASN A 661 1.45 -22.21 2.06
C ASN A 661 2.03 -23.46 2.73
N ARG A 662 3.07 -23.27 3.51
CA ARG A 662 3.66 -24.36 4.29
C ARG A 662 2.65 -24.92 5.28
N PHE A 663 2.78 -26.22 5.59
CA PHE A 663 2.02 -26.86 6.66
C PHE A 663 2.25 -26.11 7.97
N PHE A 664 1.15 -25.79 8.63
CA PHE A 664 1.16 -25.11 9.93
C PHE A 664 0.07 -25.70 10.80
N PHE A 665 0.33 -25.92 12.08
CA PHE A 665 -0.66 -26.37 13.05
C PHE A 665 -0.50 -25.63 14.37
N GLY A 666 -1.57 -25.61 15.15
CA GLY A 666 -1.58 -24.95 16.45
C GLY A 666 -2.68 -25.48 17.35
N LEU A 667 -2.59 -25.07 18.60
CA LEU A 667 -3.57 -25.36 19.66
C LEU A 667 -4.01 -24.03 20.29
N GLU A 668 -5.31 -23.91 20.50
CA GLU A 668 -5.91 -22.77 21.19
C GLU A 668 -6.69 -23.29 22.41
N LEU A 669 -6.49 -22.69 23.55
CA LEU A 669 -7.24 -22.93 24.79
C LEU A 669 -8.01 -21.66 25.14
N SER A 670 -9.32 -21.79 25.37
CA SER A 670 -10.16 -20.67 25.80
C SER A 670 -10.90 -21.10 27.07
N LEU A 671 -10.72 -20.34 28.13
CA LEU A 671 -11.36 -20.51 29.41
C LEU A 671 -12.33 -19.36 29.69
N THR A 672 -13.58 -19.64 29.99
CA THR A 672 -14.59 -18.67 30.41
C THR A 672 -14.93 -18.97 31.87
N LEU A 673 -14.65 -18.03 32.79
CA LEU A 673 -14.89 -18.11 34.23
C LEU A 673 -16.20 -17.46 34.62
#